data_b77b227b55d678bd8ed3bd8aef80f4f0
#
_entry.id   b77b227b55d678bd8ed3bd8aef80f4f0
#
_cell.length_a   1.000
_cell.length_b   1.000
_cell.length_c   1.000
_cell.angle_alpha   90.00
_cell.angle_beta   90.00
_cell.angle_gamma   90.00
#
_symmetry.space_group_name_H-M   'P 1'
#
loop_
_entity.id
_entity.type
_entity.pdbx_description
1 polymer ?
#
loop_
_entity_poly.entity_id
_entity_poly.type
_entity_poly.pdbx_seq_one_letter_code
_entity_poly.pdbx_strand_id
1 'polypeptide(L)'
;MIPRRNSPILALSLLFAGCAGAAGDGIDDAAMADSSREDWVAYGRTSTEQRFSPLTQINDETVAELRPDWFVELPDDKGLVSTPLVVDGVLYFIGSMNRVRAVDARSGALLWAYDPHVERYADRMRVGWDHNRGIAYWNDKVYVATWDGRLNAVDAATGEEVWSATTIDPSLPMYITGAPKVFKGKVLIGNGGTEHGPARGYVTAYDAETGEEVWRFWIVPGDPDEGFESPEMEMAAETWTGEWWEHGGGGNAWHGFTYDAELDQLYIGTGNGSPWNQKIRSPEGGDNLFLSSVVALDPDTGEYLWHYQTTPGETWDYNSNMDMVLTDLEIEGEMRKVMLHAPKNGFFYVIDRTSGELISAEPFTEVTWASHVDLETGRPVENPTARFPDGRAFVAPSPLGGHGWHAMSFNPETGLAYYPAIHATYVYTDPPGDLTTWRSTPWVGGTGVEGGFGPSTREDNVYSTLQAWDPVRQELAWEVPLPGIYSPGTVTTAGNLVFQGRLDGTFAAYRADTGEELWSHDMGLGISAPPISYSVDGKQYVALLVGWGTVMAAVGGEFAANYGWAYGEHKRMLVAFSLDGTATLPEQPGPSVPLAREEDFEVDPELAARGQELYAMCSWCHGGGAVAAGMTPDLRASRVVADLERFAGVVRDGERAGDGMPMYSDISYEELTALQHYIRQRAEQALAAQGGGQP
;
A
#
# COMPACT_ATOMS: atom_id res chain seq x y z
N MET A 1 -52.69 52.06 1.43
CA MET A 1 -52.67 51.70 -0.03
C MET A 1 -51.40 52.23 -0.60
N ILE A 2 -50.39 51.39 -0.81
CA ILE A 2 -49.13 51.73 -1.51
C ILE A 2 -48.95 50.61 -2.55
N PRO A 3 -48.73 50.96 -3.85
CA PRO A 3 -48.70 49.96 -4.92
C PRO A 3 -47.36 49.26 -4.98
N ARG A 4 -47.42 47.94 -5.14
CA ARG A 4 -46.24 47.09 -5.43
C ARG A 4 -45.78 47.31 -6.88
N ARG A 5 -44.51 47.64 -7.06
CA ARG A 5 -43.84 47.61 -8.35
C ARG A 5 -43.28 46.23 -8.64
N ASN A 6 -43.75 45.58 -9.67
CA ASN A 6 -43.16 44.37 -10.29
C ASN A 6 -41.98 44.79 -11.15
N SER A 7 -40.79 44.25 -10.85
CA SER A 7 -39.64 44.26 -11.78
C SER A 7 -39.51 42.90 -12.41
N PRO A 8 -39.31 42.76 -13.72
CA PRO A 8 -39.07 41.47 -14.35
C PRO A 8 -37.63 41.02 -14.13
N ILE A 9 -37.47 39.81 -13.65
CA ILE A 9 -36.17 39.12 -13.61
C ILE A 9 -35.87 38.63 -15.01
N LEU A 10 -34.81 39.19 -15.63
CA LEU A 10 -34.25 38.70 -16.88
C LEU A 10 -33.44 37.42 -16.55
N ALA A 11 -33.95 36.26 -16.97
CA ALA A 11 -33.19 35.01 -16.94
C ALA A 11 -32.18 35.03 -18.09
N LEU A 12 -30.91 35.16 -17.73
CA LEU A 12 -29.79 35.00 -18.65
C LEU A 12 -29.48 33.50 -18.79
N SER A 13 -29.98 32.87 -19.85
CA SER A 13 -29.60 31.49 -20.19
C SER A 13 -28.19 31.50 -20.77
N LEU A 14 -27.22 31.07 -19.98
CA LEU A 14 -25.89 30.72 -20.46
C LEU A 14 -25.99 29.37 -21.21
N LEU A 15 -25.90 29.44 -22.52
CA LEU A 15 -25.64 28.27 -23.36
C LEU A 15 -24.19 27.83 -23.10
N PHE A 16 -24.01 26.76 -22.32
CA PHE A 16 -22.79 25.99 -22.37
C PHE A 16 -22.74 25.24 -23.70
N ALA A 17 -21.90 25.68 -24.61
CA ALA A 17 -21.50 24.88 -25.74
C ALA A 17 -20.60 23.75 -25.20
N GLY A 18 -21.19 22.58 -24.95
CA GLY A 18 -20.45 21.37 -24.70
C GLY A 18 -19.62 21.05 -25.95
N CYS A 19 -18.31 21.10 -25.84
CA CYS A 19 -17.45 20.36 -26.73
C CYS A 19 -17.74 18.87 -26.49
N ALA A 20 -18.57 18.26 -27.31
CA ALA A 20 -18.61 16.81 -27.43
C ALA A 20 -17.27 16.43 -28.04
N GLY A 21 -16.31 16.07 -27.18
CA GLY A 21 -15.16 15.28 -27.59
C GLY A 21 -15.69 14.02 -28.28
N ALA A 22 -15.08 13.61 -29.38
CA ALA A 22 -15.34 12.32 -29.98
C ALA A 22 -15.22 11.28 -28.85
N ALA A 23 -16.21 10.40 -28.73
CA ALA A 23 -16.09 9.23 -27.86
C ALA A 23 -14.84 8.49 -28.32
N GLY A 24 -13.76 8.52 -27.50
CA GLY A 24 -12.56 7.74 -27.73
C GLY A 24 -12.97 6.26 -27.73
N ASP A 25 -12.27 5.44 -28.50
CA ASP A 25 -12.39 3.99 -28.36
C ASP A 25 -12.04 3.68 -26.90
N GLY A 26 -12.97 3.09 -26.12
CA GLY A 26 -12.81 2.87 -24.68
C GLY A 26 -11.53 2.07 -24.36
N ILE A 27 -11.01 2.23 -23.15
CA ILE A 27 -9.84 1.44 -22.69
C ILE A 27 -10.31 0.00 -22.43
N ASP A 28 -9.85 -0.91 -23.26
CA ASP A 28 -10.06 -2.36 -23.17
C ASP A 28 -8.71 -3.10 -22.99
N ASP A 29 -8.73 -4.45 -23.04
CA ASP A 29 -7.50 -5.27 -22.91
C ASP A 29 -6.47 -4.95 -24.00
N ALA A 30 -6.90 -4.65 -25.22
CA ALA A 30 -6.00 -4.32 -26.32
C ALA A 30 -5.30 -2.97 -26.06
N ALA A 31 -6.06 -1.97 -25.58
CA ALA A 31 -5.52 -0.68 -25.19
C ALA A 31 -4.56 -0.80 -23.98
N MET A 32 -4.88 -1.66 -23.01
CA MET A 32 -4.00 -1.92 -21.85
C MET A 32 -2.74 -2.72 -22.21
N ALA A 33 -2.77 -3.50 -23.26
CA ALA A 33 -1.59 -4.23 -23.75
C ALA A 33 -0.69 -3.39 -24.66
N ASP A 34 -1.18 -2.25 -25.17
CA ASP A 34 -0.43 -1.40 -26.11
C ASP A 34 0.68 -0.62 -25.39
N SER A 35 1.91 -1.11 -25.49
CA SER A 35 3.09 -0.48 -24.92
C SER A 35 3.48 0.84 -25.59
N SER A 36 2.96 1.14 -26.79
CA SER A 36 3.23 2.39 -27.53
C SER A 36 2.39 3.59 -27.04
N ARG A 37 1.36 3.39 -26.24
CA ARG A 37 0.54 4.47 -25.71
C ARG A 37 1.39 5.46 -24.91
N GLU A 38 1.04 6.75 -25.03
CA GLU A 38 1.75 7.84 -24.35
C GLU A 38 1.06 8.27 -23.04
N ASP A 39 -0.12 7.71 -22.73
CA ASP A 39 -0.85 7.92 -21.50
C ASP A 39 -0.55 6.83 -20.45
N TRP A 40 -1.25 6.84 -19.30
CA TRP A 40 -1.01 5.94 -18.17
C TRP A 40 -2.33 5.27 -17.76
N VAL A 41 -2.75 4.24 -18.50
CA VAL A 41 -4.12 3.70 -18.43
C VAL A 41 -4.35 2.64 -17.32
N ALA A 42 -3.30 2.11 -16.72
CA ALA A 42 -3.37 1.09 -15.67
C ALA A 42 -2.36 1.36 -14.56
N TYR A 43 -2.44 0.66 -13.43
CA TYR A 43 -1.53 0.79 -12.28
C TYR A 43 -0.05 0.70 -12.71
N GLY A 44 0.31 -0.32 -13.48
CA GLY A 44 1.65 -0.51 -14.05
C GLY A 44 1.84 0.10 -15.44
N ARG A 45 0.99 1.00 -15.87
CA ARG A 45 0.83 1.62 -17.20
C ARG A 45 0.20 0.69 -18.23
N THR A 46 0.67 -0.54 -18.33
CA THR A 46 0.15 -1.60 -19.21
C THR A 46 -0.19 -2.85 -18.41
N SER A 47 -0.78 -3.85 -19.06
CA SER A 47 -1.07 -5.15 -18.45
C SER A 47 0.16 -5.92 -17.96
N THR A 48 1.38 -5.57 -18.46
CA THR A 48 2.64 -6.21 -18.07
C THR A 48 3.24 -5.68 -16.77
N GLU A 49 2.67 -4.65 -16.16
CA GLU A 49 3.09 -4.03 -14.88
C GLU A 49 4.53 -3.49 -14.88
N GLN A 50 5.11 -3.19 -16.05
CA GLN A 50 6.52 -2.75 -16.16
C GLN A 50 6.78 -1.35 -15.63
N ARG A 51 5.77 -0.48 -15.53
CA ARG A 51 5.91 0.94 -15.17
C ARG A 51 6.99 1.64 -16.01
N PHE A 52 7.06 1.28 -17.27
CA PHE A 52 7.96 1.84 -18.27
C PHE A 52 7.19 2.77 -19.21
N SER A 53 7.63 4.02 -19.35
CA SER A 53 7.09 4.99 -20.31
C SER A 53 7.95 5.04 -21.58
N PRO A 54 7.35 4.95 -22.80
CA PRO A 54 8.09 5.03 -24.05
C PRO A 54 8.52 6.46 -24.41
N LEU A 55 8.17 7.44 -23.59
CA LEU A 55 8.41 8.86 -23.83
C LEU A 55 9.89 9.24 -23.65
N THR A 56 10.40 10.12 -24.51
CA THR A 56 11.81 10.51 -24.58
C THR A 56 12.08 12.02 -24.58
N GLN A 57 11.05 12.88 -24.50
CA GLN A 57 11.28 14.34 -24.43
C GLN A 57 12.04 14.72 -23.16
N ILE A 58 11.65 14.11 -22.02
CA ILE A 58 12.37 14.19 -20.75
C ILE A 58 13.32 13.00 -20.72
N ASN A 59 14.61 13.27 -20.84
CA ASN A 59 15.67 12.28 -20.93
C ASN A 59 16.91 12.72 -20.13
N ASP A 60 17.94 11.91 -20.12
CA ASP A 60 19.16 12.13 -19.34
C ASP A 60 19.95 13.41 -19.73
N GLU A 61 19.71 13.99 -20.92
CA GLU A 61 20.28 15.27 -21.34
C GLU A 61 19.39 16.47 -20.96
N THR A 62 18.06 16.31 -20.95
CA THR A 62 17.10 17.40 -20.77
C THR A 62 16.51 17.50 -19.36
N VAL A 63 16.60 16.45 -18.54
CA VAL A 63 15.95 16.39 -17.22
C VAL A 63 16.38 17.52 -16.26
N ALA A 64 17.56 18.11 -16.44
CA ALA A 64 18.03 19.27 -15.67
C ALA A 64 17.15 20.51 -15.84
N GLU A 65 16.35 20.58 -16.91
CA GLU A 65 15.40 21.67 -17.21
C GLU A 65 14.01 21.43 -16.60
N LEU A 66 13.75 20.26 -16.00
CA LEU A 66 12.45 19.88 -15.45
C LEU A 66 12.01 20.83 -14.34
N ARG A 67 10.78 21.33 -14.44
CA ARG A 67 10.18 22.32 -13.51
C ARG A 67 8.72 21.97 -13.22
N PRO A 68 8.16 22.37 -12.06
CA PRO A 68 6.72 22.29 -11.82
C PRO A 68 5.95 23.06 -12.92
N ASP A 69 4.97 22.40 -13.53
CA ASP A 69 4.12 22.99 -14.55
C ASP A 69 2.77 23.43 -13.99
N TRP A 70 2.15 22.55 -13.22
CA TRP A 70 0.94 22.82 -12.48
C TRP A 70 0.86 21.97 -11.21
N PHE A 71 0.01 22.36 -10.26
CA PHE A 71 -0.27 21.58 -9.05
C PHE A 71 -1.70 21.80 -8.58
N VAL A 72 -2.18 20.84 -7.76
CA VAL A 72 -3.48 20.91 -7.06
C VAL A 72 -3.22 20.71 -5.58
N GLU A 73 -3.59 21.67 -4.73
CA GLU A 73 -3.58 21.50 -3.27
C GLU A 73 -4.72 20.57 -2.85
N LEU A 74 -4.43 19.66 -1.93
CA LEU A 74 -5.33 18.62 -1.42
C LEU A 74 -5.46 18.75 0.11
N PRO A 75 -6.16 19.79 0.59
CA PRO A 75 -6.16 20.17 2.01
C PRO A 75 -6.84 19.11 2.89
N ASP A 76 -7.76 18.32 2.34
CA ASP A 76 -8.52 17.29 3.08
C ASP A 76 -7.82 15.93 3.08
N ASP A 77 -6.69 15.80 2.36
CA ASP A 77 -5.91 14.58 2.30
C ASP A 77 -4.82 14.56 3.39
N LYS A 78 -4.47 13.34 3.84
CA LYS A 78 -3.53 13.12 4.94
C LYS A 78 -2.32 12.32 4.49
N GLY A 79 -2.51 11.11 3.97
CA GLY A 79 -1.48 10.29 3.37
C GLY A 79 -1.84 9.98 1.92
N LEU A 80 -0.90 10.15 0.99
CA LEU A 80 -1.09 9.93 -0.43
C LEU A 80 -0.11 8.87 -0.91
N VAL A 81 -0.63 7.72 -1.36
CA VAL A 81 0.18 6.56 -1.76
C VAL A 81 -0.23 6.00 -3.13
N SER A 82 -1.27 6.58 -3.75
CA SER A 82 -1.85 6.00 -4.97
C SER A 82 -1.03 6.31 -6.23
N THR A 83 -1.09 5.39 -7.18
CA THR A 83 -0.69 5.63 -8.57
C THR A 83 -1.82 6.35 -9.29
N PRO A 84 -1.62 7.56 -9.83
CA PRO A 84 -2.60 8.20 -10.71
C PRO A 84 -2.72 7.47 -12.05
N LEU A 85 -3.88 7.59 -12.71
CA LEU A 85 -4.10 7.15 -14.09
C LEU A 85 -4.33 8.37 -15.00
N VAL A 86 -3.91 8.25 -16.25
CA VAL A 86 -4.19 9.26 -17.28
C VAL A 86 -4.82 8.57 -18.47
N VAL A 87 -6.03 9.01 -18.84
CA VAL A 87 -6.80 8.50 -19.97
C VAL A 87 -7.36 9.70 -20.75
N ASP A 88 -7.06 9.79 -22.02
CA ASP A 88 -7.60 10.82 -22.93
C ASP A 88 -7.47 12.27 -22.40
N GLY A 89 -6.35 12.58 -21.74
CA GLY A 89 -6.06 13.91 -21.19
C GLY A 89 -6.76 14.23 -19.87
N VAL A 90 -7.37 13.24 -19.22
CA VAL A 90 -7.91 13.34 -17.86
C VAL A 90 -7.05 12.53 -16.91
N LEU A 91 -6.62 13.13 -15.79
CA LEU A 91 -5.87 12.47 -14.75
C LEU A 91 -6.81 12.13 -13.60
N TYR A 92 -6.88 10.83 -13.26
CA TYR A 92 -7.69 10.28 -12.17
C TYR A 92 -6.80 9.81 -11.03
N PHE A 93 -7.17 10.10 -9.79
CA PHE A 93 -6.44 9.62 -8.62
C PHE A 93 -7.36 9.46 -7.41
N ILE A 94 -6.93 8.62 -6.47
CA ILE A 94 -7.60 8.41 -5.20
C ILE A 94 -6.75 8.97 -4.05
N GLY A 95 -7.39 9.67 -3.13
CA GLY A 95 -6.79 10.22 -1.93
C GLY A 95 -7.33 9.59 -0.65
N SER A 96 -7.14 10.29 0.46
CA SER A 96 -7.64 9.91 1.77
C SER A 96 -9.16 9.71 1.76
N MET A 97 -9.66 8.83 2.62
CA MET A 97 -11.07 8.44 2.73
C MET A 97 -11.64 7.88 1.42
N ASN A 98 -10.74 7.34 0.57
CA ASN A 98 -11.05 6.78 -0.75
C ASN A 98 -11.76 7.77 -1.70
N ARG A 99 -11.54 9.07 -1.53
CA ARG A 99 -12.08 10.10 -2.44
C ARG A 99 -11.35 10.08 -3.75
N VAL A 100 -12.09 9.95 -4.85
CA VAL A 100 -11.55 9.99 -6.22
C VAL A 100 -11.75 11.35 -6.81
N ARG A 101 -10.75 11.82 -7.54
CA ARG A 101 -10.81 13.09 -8.29
C ARG A 101 -10.35 12.88 -9.71
N ALA A 102 -11.02 13.57 -10.64
CA ALA A 102 -10.59 13.73 -12.01
C ALA A 102 -10.17 15.19 -12.24
N VAL A 103 -9.03 15.37 -12.84
CA VAL A 103 -8.50 16.69 -13.20
C VAL A 103 -8.07 16.70 -14.67
N ASP A 104 -8.12 17.85 -15.31
CA ASP A 104 -7.51 18.03 -16.62
C ASP A 104 -5.99 17.83 -16.52
N ALA A 105 -5.44 16.87 -17.26
CA ALA A 105 -4.05 16.48 -17.16
C ALA A 105 -3.04 17.53 -17.66
N ARG A 106 -3.52 18.61 -18.33
CA ARG A 106 -2.70 19.73 -18.81
C ARG A 106 -2.55 20.83 -17.77
N SER A 107 -3.56 20.99 -16.90
CA SER A 107 -3.70 22.18 -16.08
C SER A 107 -3.96 21.90 -14.59
N GLY A 108 -4.29 20.66 -14.22
CA GLY A 108 -4.73 20.33 -12.88
C GLY A 108 -6.14 20.83 -12.52
N ALA A 109 -6.90 21.41 -13.48
CA ALA A 109 -8.24 21.90 -13.19
C ALA A 109 -9.18 20.74 -12.80
N LEU A 110 -9.83 20.87 -11.63
CA LEU A 110 -10.77 19.85 -11.14
C LEU A 110 -11.96 19.74 -12.09
N LEU A 111 -12.24 18.53 -12.56
CA LEU A 111 -13.38 18.20 -13.41
C LEU A 111 -14.54 17.69 -12.56
N TRP A 112 -14.27 16.71 -11.69
CA TRP A 112 -15.22 16.17 -10.73
C TRP A 112 -14.51 15.52 -9.52
N ALA A 113 -15.27 15.28 -8.46
CA ALA A 113 -14.84 14.52 -7.30
C ALA A 113 -15.95 13.57 -6.84
N TYR A 114 -15.59 12.34 -6.49
CA TYR A 114 -16.45 11.32 -5.92
C TYR A 114 -16.04 11.01 -4.49
N ASP A 115 -17.00 11.04 -3.55
CA ASP A 115 -16.81 10.68 -2.14
C ASP A 115 -17.66 9.44 -1.83
N PRO A 116 -17.04 8.26 -1.57
CA PRO A 116 -17.77 7.04 -1.23
C PRO A 116 -18.38 7.05 0.18
N HIS A 117 -18.13 8.10 0.96
CA HIS A 117 -18.65 8.28 2.32
C HIS A 117 -18.31 7.11 3.25
N VAL A 118 -17.05 6.67 3.27
CA VAL A 118 -16.59 5.55 4.11
C VAL A 118 -16.76 5.82 5.60
N GLU A 119 -16.80 7.09 6.03
CA GLU A 119 -17.05 7.50 7.42
C GLU A 119 -18.39 7.00 7.99
N ARG A 120 -19.35 6.64 7.13
CA ARG A 120 -20.63 6.01 7.56
C ARG A 120 -20.43 4.65 8.20
N TYR A 121 -19.27 4.04 7.99
CA TYR A 121 -18.90 2.73 8.50
C TYR A 121 -17.70 2.82 9.46
N ALA A 122 -17.60 3.92 10.21
CA ALA A 122 -16.47 4.23 11.09
C ALA A 122 -16.20 3.17 12.17
N ASP A 123 -17.21 2.42 12.58
CA ASP A 123 -17.10 1.28 13.50
C ASP A 123 -16.40 0.05 12.87
N ARG A 124 -16.36 -0.04 11.54
CA ARG A 124 -15.63 -1.07 10.80
C ARG A 124 -14.19 -0.68 10.47
N MET A 125 -13.89 0.62 10.46
CA MET A 125 -12.58 1.16 10.06
C MET A 125 -11.55 1.15 11.21
N ARG A 126 -11.68 0.24 12.17
CA ARG A 126 -10.80 0.13 13.35
C ARG A 126 -9.42 -0.43 13.03
N VAL A 127 -9.25 -1.01 11.84
CA VAL A 127 -8.02 -1.62 11.34
C VAL A 127 -7.69 -1.09 9.97
N GLY A 128 -6.41 -1.16 9.57
CA GLY A 128 -5.95 -0.60 8.31
C GLY A 128 -5.80 0.93 8.33
N TRP A 129 -5.77 1.52 7.14
CA TRP A 129 -5.51 2.95 6.95
C TRP A 129 -6.45 3.54 5.91
N ASP A 130 -6.74 4.83 6.01
CA ASP A 130 -7.67 5.58 5.15
C ASP A 130 -7.16 5.85 3.72
N HIS A 131 -6.11 5.18 3.28
CA HIS A 131 -5.52 5.34 1.96
C HIS A 131 -5.68 4.11 1.07
N ASN A 132 -5.54 4.30 -0.25
CA ASN A 132 -5.58 3.25 -1.24
C ASN A 132 -4.43 3.43 -2.25
N ARG A 133 -3.89 2.32 -2.77
CA ARG A 133 -2.74 2.32 -3.69
C ARG A 133 -3.08 2.72 -5.11
N GLY A 134 -4.36 2.71 -5.49
CA GLY A 134 -4.79 3.10 -6.82
C GLY A 134 -6.23 2.74 -7.12
N ILE A 135 -6.60 3.05 -8.34
CA ILE A 135 -7.89 2.79 -8.97
C ILE A 135 -7.67 2.02 -10.26
N ALA A 136 -8.74 1.50 -10.85
CA ALA A 136 -8.69 0.93 -12.19
C ALA A 136 -9.62 1.71 -13.13
N TYR A 137 -9.34 1.64 -14.41
CA TYR A 137 -10.15 2.24 -15.47
C TYR A 137 -10.50 1.19 -16.52
N TRP A 138 -11.75 1.13 -16.95
CA TRP A 138 -12.20 0.25 -18.02
C TRP A 138 -13.37 0.89 -18.77
N ASN A 139 -13.25 0.98 -20.09
CA ASN A 139 -14.20 1.67 -20.95
C ASN A 139 -14.47 3.12 -20.50
N ASP A 140 -15.59 3.35 -19.87
CA ASP A 140 -16.08 4.64 -19.41
C ASP A 140 -16.25 4.73 -17.90
N LYS A 141 -15.63 3.81 -17.14
CA LYS A 141 -15.77 3.72 -15.68
C LYS A 141 -14.42 3.70 -14.95
N VAL A 142 -14.43 4.32 -13.78
CA VAL A 142 -13.37 4.23 -12.78
C VAL A 142 -13.83 3.31 -11.65
N TYR A 143 -13.03 2.31 -11.30
CA TYR A 143 -13.32 1.37 -10.24
C TYR A 143 -12.53 1.69 -8.99
N VAL A 144 -13.23 1.75 -7.87
CA VAL A 144 -12.73 2.22 -6.58
C VAL A 144 -13.03 1.17 -5.51
N ALA A 145 -12.00 0.55 -4.98
CA ALA A 145 -12.14 -0.31 -3.82
C ALA A 145 -11.95 0.52 -2.53
N THR A 146 -12.84 0.36 -1.57
CA THR A 146 -12.89 1.23 -0.40
C THR A 146 -12.49 0.53 0.89
N TRP A 147 -11.98 1.28 1.83
CA TRP A 147 -11.51 0.81 3.12
C TRP A 147 -12.57 -0.01 3.89
N ASP A 148 -13.83 0.36 3.77
CA ASP A 148 -14.97 -0.32 4.40
C ASP A 148 -15.42 -1.61 3.68
N GLY A 149 -14.68 -2.08 2.68
CA GLY A 149 -14.91 -3.37 2.00
C GLY A 149 -15.94 -3.32 0.87
N ARG A 150 -16.10 -2.19 0.19
CA ARG A 150 -16.91 -2.08 -1.03
C ARG A 150 -16.04 -1.93 -2.27
N LEU A 151 -16.59 -2.34 -3.42
CA LEU A 151 -16.10 -2.01 -4.75
C LEU A 151 -17.17 -1.17 -5.46
N ASN A 152 -16.79 0.01 -5.93
CA ASN A 152 -17.69 0.96 -6.57
C ASN A 152 -17.22 1.22 -8.01
N ALA A 153 -18.16 1.27 -8.96
CA ALA A 153 -17.93 1.81 -10.29
C ALA A 153 -18.48 3.23 -10.38
N VAL A 154 -17.68 4.12 -10.94
CA VAL A 154 -17.96 5.54 -11.08
C VAL A 154 -17.86 5.89 -12.56
N ASP A 155 -18.83 6.60 -13.11
CA ASP A 155 -18.80 7.11 -14.48
C ASP A 155 -17.61 8.07 -14.64
N ALA A 156 -16.73 7.77 -15.58
CA ALA A 156 -15.48 8.50 -15.75
C ALA A 156 -15.65 9.94 -16.24
N ALA A 157 -16.75 10.26 -16.89
CA ALA A 157 -17.03 11.60 -17.40
C ALA A 157 -17.68 12.52 -16.34
N THR A 158 -18.50 11.93 -15.45
CA THR A 158 -19.34 12.71 -14.53
C THR A 158 -18.97 12.58 -13.06
N GLY A 159 -18.30 11.50 -12.67
CA GLY A 159 -18.03 11.17 -11.26
C GLY A 159 -19.25 10.62 -10.51
N GLU A 160 -20.33 10.26 -11.19
CA GLU A 160 -21.52 9.66 -10.58
C GLU A 160 -21.31 8.16 -10.34
N GLU A 161 -21.75 7.64 -9.19
CA GLU A 161 -21.71 6.22 -8.88
C GLU A 161 -22.68 5.45 -9.80
N VAL A 162 -22.16 4.43 -10.50
CA VAL A 162 -22.94 3.57 -11.39
C VAL A 162 -23.46 2.35 -10.63
N TRP A 163 -22.58 1.70 -9.86
CA TRP A 163 -22.93 0.59 -8.99
C TRP A 163 -21.95 0.48 -7.80
N SER A 164 -22.37 -0.21 -6.75
CA SER A 164 -21.58 -0.50 -5.55
C SER A 164 -21.84 -1.93 -5.10
N ALA A 165 -20.78 -2.71 -4.92
CA ALA A 165 -20.83 -4.09 -4.43
C ALA A 165 -20.11 -4.21 -3.07
N THR A 166 -20.70 -4.95 -2.12
CA THR A 166 -20.04 -5.31 -0.85
C THR A 166 -19.16 -6.53 -1.10
N THR A 167 -17.86 -6.38 -0.94
CA THR A 167 -16.87 -7.45 -1.21
C THR A 167 -16.44 -8.19 0.06
N ILE A 168 -16.59 -7.57 1.22
CA ILE A 168 -16.18 -8.10 2.52
C ILE A 168 -17.40 -8.18 3.43
N ASP A 169 -17.58 -9.31 4.12
CA ASP A 169 -18.58 -9.43 5.18
C ASP A 169 -18.32 -8.37 6.26
N PRO A 170 -19.31 -7.51 6.55
CA PRO A 170 -19.13 -6.42 7.51
C PRO A 170 -18.82 -6.86 8.95
N SER A 171 -19.03 -8.13 9.30
CA SER A 171 -18.70 -8.68 10.63
C SER A 171 -17.22 -9.03 10.78
N LEU A 172 -16.48 -9.12 9.66
CA LEU A 172 -15.07 -9.48 9.66
C LEU A 172 -14.15 -8.25 9.81
N PRO A 173 -13.04 -8.36 10.53
CA PRO A 173 -12.07 -7.28 10.70
C PRO A 173 -11.17 -7.11 9.47
N MET A 174 -11.77 -7.08 8.29
CA MET A 174 -11.08 -6.99 7.01
C MET A 174 -11.32 -5.63 6.36
N TYR A 175 -10.40 -5.23 5.48
CA TYR A 175 -10.43 -3.93 4.79
C TYR A 175 -9.76 -4.03 3.42
N ILE A 176 -9.86 -2.96 2.62
CA ILE A 176 -9.20 -2.87 1.33
C ILE A 176 -8.31 -1.63 1.27
N THR A 177 -7.06 -1.80 0.82
CA THR A 177 -6.11 -0.73 0.50
C THR A 177 -5.43 -0.94 -0.85
N GLY A 178 -5.76 -2.02 -1.57
CA GLY A 178 -5.23 -2.36 -2.88
C GLY A 178 -5.96 -1.67 -4.01
N ALA A 179 -5.26 -1.49 -5.13
CA ALA A 179 -5.87 -1.12 -6.38
C ALA A 179 -6.63 -2.31 -6.98
N PRO A 180 -7.86 -2.14 -7.49
CA PRO A 180 -8.50 -3.20 -8.26
C PRO A 180 -7.78 -3.45 -9.59
N LYS A 181 -7.90 -4.67 -10.13
CA LYS A 181 -7.36 -5.04 -11.45
C LYS A 181 -8.51 -5.29 -12.42
N VAL A 182 -8.42 -4.74 -13.61
CA VAL A 182 -9.42 -4.97 -14.68
C VAL A 182 -8.84 -5.82 -15.80
N PHE A 183 -9.67 -6.70 -16.35
CA PHE A 183 -9.34 -7.58 -17.48
C PHE A 183 -10.62 -8.22 -18.02
N LYS A 184 -10.74 -8.39 -19.33
CA LYS A 184 -11.84 -9.10 -20.00
C LYS A 184 -13.24 -8.74 -19.49
N GLY A 185 -13.47 -7.43 -19.23
CA GLY A 185 -14.74 -6.94 -18.69
C GLY A 185 -15.03 -7.35 -17.24
N LYS A 186 -14.02 -7.72 -16.48
CA LYS A 186 -14.11 -8.06 -15.05
C LYS A 186 -13.23 -7.13 -14.20
N VAL A 187 -13.60 -6.97 -12.95
CA VAL A 187 -12.83 -6.23 -11.93
C VAL A 187 -12.49 -7.17 -10.78
N LEU A 188 -11.21 -7.41 -10.56
CA LEU A 188 -10.70 -8.21 -9.46
C LEU A 188 -10.38 -7.33 -8.26
N ILE A 189 -10.72 -7.81 -7.08
CA ILE A 189 -10.27 -7.27 -5.81
C ILE A 189 -10.07 -8.37 -4.77
N GLY A 190 -9.07 -8.19 -3.91
CA GLY A 190 -8.85 -9.00 -2.72
C GLY A 190 -9.03 -8.17 -1.47
N ASN A 191 -8.39 -8.58 -0.39
CA ASN A 191 -8.55 -7.99 0.93
C ASN A 191 -7.26 -8.01 1.75
N GLY A 192 -7.21 -7.15 2.77
CA GLY A 192 -6.29 -7.18 3.90
C GLY A 192 -7.04 -7.44 5.20
N GLY A 193 -6.32 -7.49 6.33
CA GLY A 193 -6.91 -7.54 7.67
C GLY A 193 -7.17 -8.93 8.23
N THR A 194 -6.77 -10.00 7.58
CA THR A 194 -6.92 -11.37 8.11
C THR A 194 -6.12 -11.61 9.41
N GLU A 195 -5.21 -10.70 9.79
CA GLU A 195 -4.45 -10.76 11.05
C GLU A 195 -5.23 -10.21 12.25
N HIS A 196 -6.36 -9.55 12.02
CA HIS A 196 -7.12 -8.87 13.08
C HIS A 196 -8.28 -9.70 13.65
N GLY A 197 -8.31 -10.99 13.35
CA GLY A 197 -9.32 -11.93 13.81
C GLY A 197 -9.36 -13.18 12.94
N PRO A 198 -10.20 -14.16 13.25
CA PRO A 198 -10.34 -15.36 12.43
C PRO A 198 -11.01 -15.00 11.10
N ALA A 199 -10.19 -14.81 10.07
CA ALA A 199 -10.64 -14.51 8.72
C ALA A 199 -9.78 -15.22 7.67
N ARG A 200 -10.40 -15.66 6.59
CA ARG A 200 -9.76 -16.30 5.42
C ARG A 200 -9.62 -15.29 4.29
N GLY A 201 -8.45 -15.25 3.67
CA GLY A 201 -8.20 -14.44 2.49
C GLY A 201 -8.81 -15.05 1.22
N TYR A 202 -9.22 -14.17 0.31
CA TYR A 202 -9.76 -14.53 -1.00
C TYR A 202 -9.58 -13.38 -2.00
N VAL A 203 -9.75 -13.69 -3.27
CA VAL A 203 -9.97 -12.71 -4.33
C VAL A 203 -11.32 -12.97 -4.99
N THR A 204 -11.95 -11.92 -5.47
CA THR A 204 -13.25 -12.01 -6.16
C THR A 204 -13.21 -11.18 -7.44
N ALA A 205 -13.65 -11.74 -8.54
CA ALA A 205 -13.90 -11.03 -9.79
C ALA A 205 -15.37 -10.67 -9.91
N TYR A 206 -15.62 -9.44 -10.29
CA TYR A 206 -16.94 -8.86 -10.52
C TYR A 206 -17.09 -8.49 -11.99
N ASP A 207 -18.28 -8.62 -12.53
CA ASP A 207 -18.62 -8.08 -13.84
C ASP A 207 -18.48 -6.55 -13.83
N ALA A 208 -17.70 -6.00 -14.75
CA ALA A 208 -17.37 -4.58 -14.80
C ALA A 208 -18.59 -3.68 -15.05
N GLU A 209 -19.62 -4.17 -15.74
CA GLU A 209 -20.80 -3.40 -16.08
C GLU A 209 -21.86 -3.42 -14.96
N THR A 210 -22.00 -4.55 -14.28
CA THR A 210 -23.11 -4.78 -13.34
C THR A 210 -22.70 -4.81 -11.87
N GLY A 211 -21.42 -5.10 -11.56
CA GLY A 211 -20.93 -5.34 -10.21
C GLY A 211 -21.37 -6.68 -9.61
N GLU A 212 -21.94 -7.59 -10.43
CA GLU A 212 -22.29 -8.93 -9.98
C GLU A 212 -21.01 -9.79 -9.81
N GLU A 213 -20.96 -10.60 -8.74
CA GLU A 213 -19.86 -11.55 -8.53
C GLU A 213 -19.86 -12.59 -9.65
N VAL A 214 -18.70 -12.77 -10.33
CA VAL A 214 -18.51 -13.76 -11.39
C VAL A 214 -17.92 -15.03 -10.81
N TRP A 215 -16.82 -14.91 -10.06
CA TRP A 215 -16.16 -16.00 -9.38
C TRP A 215 -15.36 -15.51 -8.17
N ARG A 216 -15.07 -16.45 -7.27
CA ARG A 216 -14.21 -16.22 -6.09
C ARG A 216 -13.21 -17.35 -5.95
N PHE A 217 -11.96 -17.00 -5.65
CA PHE A 217 -10.90 -17.94 -5.30
C PHE A 217 -10.49 -17.74 -3.84
N TRP A 218 -10.62 -18.79 -3.03
CA TRP A 218 -10.13 -18.81 -1.66
C TRP A 218 -8.63 -19.12 -1.63
N ILE A 219 -7.89 -18.48 -0.72
CA ILE A 219 -6.43 -18.64 -0.62
C ILE A 219 -6.06 -19.68 0.45
N VAL A 220 -6.90 -19.81 1.47
CA VAL A 220 -6.70 -20.75 2.58
C VAL A 220 -7.89 -21.69 2.65
N PRO A 221 -7.69 -23.01 2.85
CA PRO A 221 -8.79 -23.97 2.97
C PRO A 221 -9.62 -23.72 4.26
N GLY A 222 -10.91 -24.02 4.19
CA GLY A 222 -11.85 -23.96 5.32
C GLY A 222 -11.76 -25.14 6.26
N ASP A 223 -12.80 -25.28 7.10
CA ASP A 223 -12.97 -26.44 7.98
C ASP A 223 -13.20 -27.72 7.17
N PRO A 224 -12.36 -28.74 7.30
CA PRO A 224 -12.52 -30.00 6.60
C PRO A 224 -13.86 -30.72 6.85
N ASP A 225 -14.48 -30.50 8.02
CA ASP A 225 -15.76 -31.12 8.37
C ASP A 225 -16.94 -30.46 7.61
N GLU A 226 -16.77 -29.24 7.10
CA GLU A 226 -17.74 -28.55 6.25
C GLU A 226 -17.56 -28.86 4.76
N GLY A 227 -16.43 -29.51 4.39
CA GLY A 227 -16.02 -29.76 3.00
C GLY A 227 -15.28 -28.57 2.40
N PHE A 228 -14.81 -28.73 1.17
CA PHE A 228 -14.01 -27.72 0.48
C PHE A 228 -14.77 -27.13 -0.71
N GLU A 229 -14.54 -25.86 -0.98
CA GLU A 229 -15.20 -25.12 -2.06
C GLU A 229 -14.76 -25.60 -3.45
N SER A 230 -13.54 -26.18 -3.54
CA SER A 230 -12.95 -26.59 -4.81
C SER A 230 -11.86 -27.66 -4.60
N PRO A 231 -11.46 -28.40 -5.65
CA PRO A 231 -10.41 -29.42 -5.57
C PRO A 231 -9.05 -28.88 -5.11
N GLU A 232 -8.70 -27.64 -5.49
CA GLU A 232 -7.46 -27.00 -5.05
C GLU A 232 -7.48 -26.63 -3.57
N MET A 233 -8.64 -26.36 -2.97
CA MET A 233 -8.76 -26.18 -1.52
C MET A 233 -8.63 -27.52 -0.77
N GLU A 234 -9.10 -28.61 -1.32
CA GLU A 234 -8.86 -29.96 -0.80
C GLU A 234 -7.36 -30.31 -0.84
N MET A 235 -6.70 -30.05 -1.99
CA MET A 235 -5.24 -30.21 -2.14
C MET A 235 -4.47 -29.32 -1.15
N ALA A 236 -4.86 -28.07 -1.00
CA ALA A 236 -4.21 -27.14 -0.07
C ALA A 236 -4.34 -27.62 1.39
N ALA A 237 -5.48 -28.16 1.80
CA ALA A 237 -5.74 -28.66 3.15
C ALA A 237 -4.78 -29.78 3.56
N GLU A 238 -4.29 -30.60 2.61
CA GLU A 238 -3.29 -31.63 2.87
C GLU A 238 -1.94 -31.08 3.36
N THR A 239 -1.71 -29.76 3.17
CA THR A 239 -0.48 -29.04 3.60
C THR A 239 -0.63 -28.31 4.90
N TRP A 240 -1.76 -28.46 5.57
CA TRP A 240 -2.06 -27.84 6.87
C TRP A 240 -2.19 -28.89 7.97
N THR A 241 -1.96 -28.47 9.22
CA THR A 241 -2.11 -29.33 10.40
C THR A 241 -2.82 -28.59 11.53
N GLY A 242 -3.42 -29.35 12.48
CA GLY A 242 -4.20 -28.77 13.56
C GLY A 242 -5.53 -28.21 13.12
N GLU A 243 -6.04 -27.23 13.85
CA GLU A 243 -7.35 -26.60 13.64
C GLU A 243 -7.17 -25.15 13.12
N TRP A 244 -6.46 -24.98 11.98
CA TRP A 244 -6.12 -23.65 11.40
C TRP A 244 -7.36 -22.79 11.12
N TRP A 245 -8.49 -23.41 10.79
CA TRP A 245 -9.74 -22.71 10.50
C TRP A 245 -10.29 -21.95 11.69
N GLU A 246 -10.01 -22.39 12.94
CA GLU A 246 -10.35 -21.66 14.17
C GLU A 246 -9.65 -20.29 14.24
N HIS A 247 -8.53 -20.14 13.53
CA HIS A 247 -7.77 -18.91 13.41
C HIS A 247 -8.06 -18.16 12.09
N GLY A 248 -8.80 -18.77 11.15
CA GLY A 248 -9.01 -18.30 9.80
C GLY A 248 -7.85 -18.58 8.85
N GLY A 249 -6.64 -18.80 9.34
CA GLY A 249 -5.46 -19.20 8.57
C GLY A 249 -4.73 -18.08 7.82
N GLY A 250 -5.34 -16.93 7.54
CA GLY A 250 -4.72 -15.80 6.86
C GLY A 250 -4.93 -15.78 5.35
N GLY A 251 -3.84 -15.53 4.58
CA GLY A 251 -3.87 -15.54 3.12
C GLY A 251 -4.45 -14.26 2.50
N ASN A 252 -4.09 -13.09 3.02
CA ASN A 252 -4.48 -11.81 2.41
C ASN A 252 -4.12 -11.74 0.94
N ALA A 253 -4.94 -11.08 0.11
CA ALA A 253 -4.60 -10.67 -1.25
C ALA A 253 -4.84 -9.16 -1.38
N TRP A 254 -3.97 -8.38 -0.76
CA TRP A 254 -4.15 -6.94 -0.62
C TRP A 254 -3.47 -6.11 -1.73
N HIS A 255 -2.68 -6.75 -2.59
CA HIS A 255 -1.98 -6.14 -3.74
C HIS A 255 -1.40 -7.25 -4.64
N GLY A 256 -0.72 -6.89 -5.76
CA GLY A 256 -0.03 -7.82 -6.63
C GLY A 256 -0.99 -8.67 -7.49
N PHE A 257 -1.65 -8.01 -8.45
CA PHE A 257 -2.50 -8.66 -9.45
C PHE A 257 -1.99 -8.32 -10.85
N THR A 258 -1.73 -9.32 -11.66
CA THR A 258 -1.25 -9.12 -13.04
C THR A 258 -2.02 -10.01 -14.01
N TYR A 259 -2.60 -9.42 -15.04
CA TYR A 259 -3.25 -10.15 -16.12
C TYR A 259 -2.30 -10.25 -17.32
N ASP A 260 -1.96 -11.47 -17.70
CA ASP A 260 -1.18 -11.80 -18.88
C ASP A 260 -2.11 -11.98 -20.07
N ALA A 261 -2.25 -10.94 -20.88
CA ALA A 261 -3.09 -10.98 -22.07
C ALA A 261 -2.54 -11.92 -23.17
N GLU A 262 -1.26 -12.26 -23.14
CA GLU A 262 -0.64 -13.14 -24.11
C GLU A 262 -0.92 -14.62 -23.82
N LEU A 263 -0.87 -15.01 -22.54
CA LEU A 263 -1.10 -16.37 -22.09
C LEU A 263 -2.55 -16.61 -21.63
N ASP A 264 -3.34 -15.55 -21.55
CA ASP A 264 -4.70 -15.54 -20.98
C ASP A 264 -4.72 -16.16 -19.57
N GLN A 265 -3.83 -15.66 -18.70
CA GLN A 265 -3.68 -16.08 -17.31
C GLN A 265 -3.74 -14.88 -16.37
N LEU A 266 -4.33 -15.08 -15.19
CA LEU A 266 -4.35 -14.09 -14.12
C LEU A 266 -3.43 -14.55 -12.99
N TYR A 267 -2.46 -13.73 -12.62
CA TYR A 267 -1.57 -13.98 -11.49
C TYR A 267 -2.01 -13.17 -10.28
N ILE A 268 -2.11 -13.84 -9.14
CA ILE A 268 -2.38 -13.21 -7.85
C ILE A 268 -1.24 -13.50 -6.88
N GLY A 269 -0.78 -12.46 -6.17
CA GLY A 269 0.10 -12.60 -5.04
C GLY A 269 -0.70 -12.86 -3.77
N THR A 270 -0.25 -13.79 -2.94
CA THR A 270 -0.92 -14.13 -1.69
C THR A 270 -0.07 -13.77 -0.47
N GLY A 271 -0.72 -13.49 0.63
CA GLY A 271 -0.12 -12.97 1.85
C GLY A 271 0.23 -14.04 2.88
N ASN A 272 0.61 -13.51 4.03
CA ASN A 272 1.05 -14.25 5.21
C ASN A 272 -0.06 -15.06 5.86
N GLY A 273 0.37 -15.96 6.77
CA GLY A 273 -0.53 -16.71 7.64
C GLY A 273 -1.06 -15.89 8.82
N SER A 274 -2.21 -16.30 9.33
CA SER A 274 -2.79 -15.75 10.56
C SER A 274 -3.18 -16.88 11.52
N PRO A 275 -2.65 -16.85 12.77
CA PRO A 275 -1.58 -15.98 13.26
C PRO A 275 -0.25 -16.18 12.51
N TRP A 276 0.68 -15.23 12.57
CA TRP A 276 1.99 -15.36 11.90
C TRP A 276 2.73 -16.60 12.35
N ASN A 277 2.73 -16.87 13.67
CA ASN A 277 3.43 -18.02 14.24
C ASN A 277 2.84 -19.36 13.77
N GLN A 278 3.58 -20.06 12.92
CA GLN A 278 3.15 -21.35 12.40
C GLN A 278 2.92 -22.40 13.50
N LYS A 279 3.66 -22.34 14.62
CA LYS A 279 3.49 -23.28 15.75
C LYS A 279 2.08 -23.21 16.39
N ILE A 280 1.37 -22.08 16.21
CA ILE A 280 -0.02 -21.91 16.65
C ILE A 280 -0.96 -22.37 15.57
N ARG A 281 -0.78 -21.87 14.33
CA ARG A 281 -1.68 -22.05 13.20
C ARG A 281 -1.65 -23.46 12.62
N SER A 282 -0.47 -24.06 12.53
CA SER A 282 -0.22 -25.36 11.93
C SER A 282 0.90 -26.08 12.71
N PRO A 283 0.61 -26.61 13.91
CA PRO A 283 1.60 -26.98 14.93
C PRO A 283 2.54 -28.11 14.51
N GLU A 284 2.13 -28.98 13.60
CA GLU A 284 2.99 -30.04 13.06
C GLU A 284 3.72 -29.59 11.77
N GLY A 285 3.62 -28.30 11.40
CA GLY A 285 4.24 -27.73 10.21
C GLY A 285 3.37 -27.86 8.96
N GLY A 286 4.01 -28.07 7.82
CA GLY A 286 3.39 -28.11 6.49
C GLY A 286 3.61 -26.82 5.71
N ASP A 287 3.36 -26.87 4.42
CA ASP A 287 3.59 -25.75 3.51
C ASP A 287 2.55 -24.63 3.64
N ASN A 288 1.36 -24.96 4.13
CA ASN A 288 0.24 -24.05 4.32
C ASN A 288 -0.17 -23.33 3.02
N LEU A 289 -0.47 -24.10 1.97
CA LEU A 289 -0.92 -23.55 0.70
C LEU A 289 -2.28 -22.82 0.85
N PHE A 290 -2.48 -21.64 0.20
CA PHE A 290 -1.52 -20.99 -0.71
C PHE A 290 -0.93 -19.72 -0.08
N LEU A 291 -0.43 -19.77 1.16
CA LEU A 291 0.24 -18.61 1.75
C LEU A 291 1.50 -18.25 0.99
N SER A 292 1.82 -16.96 0.93
CA SER A 292 3.08 -16.43 0.37
C SER A 292 3.46 -17.02 -0.98
N SER A 293 2.50 -17.02 -1.88
CA SER A 293 2.59 -17.65 -3.21
C SER A 293 2.26 -16.67 -4.32
N VAL A 294 2.74 -16.97 -5.51
CA VAL A 294 2.15 -16.55 -6.77
C VAL A 294 1.22 -17.67 -7.21
N VAL A 295 -0.04 -17.36 -7.48
CA VAL A 295 -1.04 -18.31 -7.96
C VAL A 295 -1.56 -17.86 -9.32
N ALA A 296 -1.53 -18.75 -10.31
CA ALA A 296 -2.11 -18.51 -11.63
C ALA A 296 -3.50 -19.08 -11.70
N LEU A 297 -4.43 -18.28 -12.22
CA LEU A 297 -5.84 -18.60 -12.36
C LEU A 297 -6.30 -18.42 -13.81
N ASP A 298 -7.28 -19.18 -14.21
CA ASP A 298 -8.07 -18.90 -15.42
C ASP A 298 -8.86 -17.60 -15.20
N PRO A 299 -8.70 -16.57 -16.05
CA PRO A 299 -9.32 -15.27 -15.83
C PRO A 299 -10.85 -15.28 -16.00
N ASP A 300 -11.42 -16.26 -16.69
CA ASP A 300 -12.85 -16.32 -16.92
C ASP A 300 -13.60 -17.05 -15.81
N THR A 301 -12.98 -18.08 -15.22
CA THR A 301 -13.61 -18.98 -14.25
C THR A 301 -13.07 -18.88 -12.84
N GLY A 302 -11.84 -18.33 -12.66
CA GLY A 302 -11.12 -18.35 -11.39
C GLY A 302 -10.53 -19.73 -11.04
N GLU A 303 -10.58 -20.71 -11.96
CA GLU A 303 -10.00 -22.02 -11.75
C GLU A 303 -8.47 -21.94 -11.62
N TYR A 304 -7.93 -22.74 -10.70
CA TYR A 304 -6.50 -22.85 -10.45
C TYR A 304 -5.77 -23.49 -11.64
N LEU A 305 -4.63 -22.87 -12.04
CA LEU A 305 -3.76 -23.38 -13.11
C LEU A 305 -2.44 -23.93 -12.53
N TRP A 306 -1.71 -23.11 -11.79
CA TRP A 306 -0.45 -23.44 -11.13
C TRP A 306 -0.13 -22.46 -10.00
N HIS A 307 0.84 -22.80 -9.15
CA HIS A 307 1.38 -21.88 -8.17
C HIS A 307 2.89 -22.05 -8.01
N TYR A 308 3.54 -20.98 -7.53
CA TYR A 308 4.88 -21.01 -6.99
C TYR A 308 4.87 -20.39 -5.58
N GLN A 309 5.26 -21.18 -4.58
CA GLN A 309 5.27 -20.72 -3.19
C GLN A 309 6.65 -20.21 -2.83
N THR A 310 6.78 -18.89 -2.60
CA THR A 310 8.05 -18.23 -2.28
C THR A 310 8.52 -18.52 -0.84
N THR A 311 7.58 -18.78 0.10
CA THR A 311 7.88 -19.00 1.50
C THR A 311 6.97 -20.11 2.08
N PRO A 312 7.32 -21.40 1.89
CA PRO A 312 6.57 -22.51 2.46
C PRO A 312 6.48 -22.43 3.98
N GLY A 313 5.27 -22.67 4.53
CA GLY A 313 5.05 -22.63 5.98
C GLY A 313 5.40 -21.29 6.60
N GLU A 314 5.10 -20.20 5.90
CA GLU A 314 5.37 -18.82 6.26
C GLU A 314 5.09 -18.54 7.76
N THR A 315 5.94 -17.76 8.44
CA THR A 315 5.82 -17.42 9.86
C THR A 315 6.41 -16.04 10.23
N TRP A 316 6.86 -15.24 9.24
CA TRP A 316 7.61 -14.00 9.41
C TRP A 316 6.89 -12.77 8.86
N ASP A 317 5.64 -12.90 8.43
CA ASP A 317 4.89 -11.89 7.65
C ASP A 317 5.51 -11.67 6.25
N TYR A 318 6.06 -12.73 5.65
CA TYR A 318 6.56 -12.66 4.27
C TYR A 318 5.43 -12.89 3.28
N ASN A 319 5.04 -11.80 2.65
CA ASN A 319 3.98 -11.77 1.66
C ASN A 319 4.56 -11.84 0.24
N SER A 320 3.83 -12.43 -0.70
CA SER A 320 4.07 -12.39 -2.15
C SER A 320 3.09 -11.49 -2.89
N ASN A 321 2.54 -10.49 -2.22
CA ASN A 321 1.60 -9.50 -2.78
C ASN A 321 2.30 -8.31 -3.48
N MET A 322 3.59 -8.43 -3.80
CA MET A 322 4.36 -7.41 -4.51
C MET A 322 4.12 -7.51 -6.01
N ASP A 323 4.54 -6.50 -6.75
CA ASP A 323 4.37 -6.46 -8.19
C ASP A 323 4.94 -7.72 -8.86
N MET A 324 4.21 -8.22 -9.85
CA MET A 324 4.61 -9.30 -10.75
C MET A 324 4.76 -8.70 -12.13
N VAL A 325 5.99 -8.35 -12.49
CA VAL A 325 6.31 -7.69 -13.75
C VAL A 325 6.56 -8.72 -14.84
N LEU A 326 5.84 -8.61 -15.95
CA LEU A 326 5.94 -9.52 -17.07
C LEU A 326 6.89 -8.98 -18.15
N THR A 327 7.79 -9.84 -18.61
CA THR A 327 8.69 -9.53 -19.73
C THR A 327 9.17 -10.80 -20.41
N ASP A 328 9.85 -10.64 -21.56
CA ASP A 328 10.59 -11.70 -22.21
C ASP A 328 12.08 -11.42 -22.05
N LEU A 329 12.86 -12.40 -21.61
CA LEU A 329 14.30 -12.30 -21.41
C LEU A 329 15.03 -13.40 -22.16
N GLU A 330 16.20 -13.05 -22.74
CA GLU A 330 17.11 -14.06 -23.26
C GLU A 330 17.95 -14.63 -22.12
N ILE A 331 17.67 -15.88 -21.76
CA ILE A 331 18.34 -16.63 -20.70
C ILE A 331 19.00 -17.84 -21.32
N GLU A 332 20.33 -17.98 -21.16
CA GLU A 332 21.12 -19.10 -21.75
C GLU A 332 20.95 -19.25 -23.26
N GLY A 333 20.65 -18.15 -23.97
CA GLY A 333 20.46 -18.13 -25.43
C GLY A 333 19.06 -18.50 -25.91
N GLU A 334 18.10 -18.64 -25.00
CA GLU A 334 16.68 -18.88 -25.30
C GLU A 334 15.82 -17.73 -24.79
N MET A 335 14.85 -17.29 -25.61
CA MET A 335 13.85 -16.31 -25.15
C MET A 335 12.85 -17.01 -24.23
N ARG A 336 12.78 -16.57 -22.99
CA ARG A 336 11.88 -17.09 -21.97
C ARG A 336 10.83 -16.03 -21.60
N LYS A 337 9.58 -16.45 -21.48
CA LYS A 337 8.49 -15.65 -20.94
C LYS A 337 8.58 -15.68 -19.42
N VAL A 338 8.92 -14.55 -18.81
CA VAL A 338 9.21 -14.53 -17.39
C VAL A 338 8.35 -13.55 -16.62
N MET A 339 8.19 -13.86 -15.35
CA MET A 339 7.68 -12.99 -14.31
C MET A 339 8.85 -12.62 -13.40
N LEU A 340 9.05 -11.31 -13.20
CA LEU A 340 10.01 -10.77 -12.24
C LEU A 340 9.24 -10.45 -10.95
N HIS A 341 9.73 -10.96 -9.81
CA HIS A 341 9.06 -10.81 -8.53
C HIS A 341 10.06 -10.65 -7.38
N ALA A 342 9.93 -9.55 -6.63
CA ALA A 342 10.76 -9.23 -5.48
C ALA A 342 9.91 -9.14 -4.21
N PRO A 343 9.51 -10.27 -3.58
CA PRO A 343 8.65 -10.29 -2.41
C PRO A 343 9.37 -9.92 -1.12
N LYS A 344 8.63 -9.87 -0.01
CA LYS A 344 9.12 -9.52 1.32
C LYS A 344 10.28 -10.40 1.81
N ASN A 345 10.37 -11.65 1.36
CA ASN A 345 11.33 -12.63 1.86
C ASN A 345 12.79 -12.37 1.48
N GLY A 346 13.06 -11.38 0.62
CA GLY A 346 14.40 -10.89 0.32
C GLY A 346 15.12 -11.52 -0.86
N PHE A 347 14.46 -12.43 -1.62
CA PHE A 347 14.96 -12.99 -2.85
C PHE A 347 14.28 -12.34 -4.06
N PHE A 348 15.06 -12.11 -5.12
CA PHE A 348 14.55 -11.69 -6.43
C PHE A 348 14.33 -12.93 -7.29
N TYR A 349 13.08 -13.20 -7.64
CA TYR A 349 12.67 -14.38 -8.41
C TYR A 349 12.50 -14.06 -9.89
N VAL A 350 12.98 -14.96 -10.74
CA VAL A 350 12.63 -15.05 -12.16
C VAL A 350 11.90 -16.37 -12.36
N ILE A 351 10.61 -16.28 -12.67
CA ILE A 351 9.70 -17.43 -12.80
C ILE A 351 9.25 -17.53 -14.25
N ASP A 352 9.24 -18.73 -14.81
CA ASP A 352 8.61 -19.00 -16.10
C ASP A 352 7.10 -18.83 -15.97
N ARG A 353 6.54 -17.78 -16.60
CA ARG A 353 5.13 -17.43 -16.45
C ARG A 353 4.17 -18.39 -17.18
N THR A 354 4.70 -19.31 -17.99
CA THR A 354 3.91 -20.32 -18.68
C THR A 354 3.60 -21.54 -17.81
N SER A 355 4.47 -21.82 -16.81
CA SER A 355 4.42 -23.05 -16.02
C SER A 355 4.50 -22.86 -14.52
N GLY A 356 4.98 -21.69 -14.08
CA GLY A 356 5.32 -21.44 -12.68
C GLY A 356 6.67 -22.03 -12.24
N GLU A 357 7.48 -22.53 -13.18
CA GLU A 357 8.81 -23.07 -12.88
C GLU A 357 9.78 -21.94 -12.48
N LEU A 358 10.54 -22.15 -11.40
CA LEU A 358 11.58 -21.25 -10.99
C LEU A 358 12.77 -21.33 -11.94
N ILE A 359 13.17 -20.21 -12.53
CA ILE A 359 14.37 -20.10 -13.36
C ILE A 359 15.57 -19.73 -12.49
N SER A 360 15.43 -18.70 -11.67
CA SER A 360 16.48 -18.24 -10.78
C SER A 360 15.94 -17.46 -9.58
N ALA A 361 16.70 -17.44 -8.48
CA ALA A 361 16.40 -16.67 -7.28
C ALA A 361 17.67 -16.36 -6.52
N GLU A 362 17.99 -15.08 -6.32
CA GLU A 362 19.15 -14.63 -5.55
C GLU A 362 18.73 -13.55 -4.52
N PRO A 363 19.42 -13.47 -3.39
CA PRO A 363 19.10 -12.49 -2.36
C PRO A 363 19.50 -11.07 -2.79
N PHE A 364 18.55 -10.13 -2.71
CA PHE A 364 18.81 -8.71 -3.00
C PHE A 364 19.02 -7.86 -1.73
N THR A 365 18.83 -8.47 -0.56
CA THR A 365 19.09 -7.87 0.76
C THR A 365 19.68 -8.92 1.69
N GLU A 366 20.02 -8.56 2.94
CA GLU A 366 20.42 -9.56 3.93
C GLU A 366 19.26 -10.54 4.19
N VAL A 367 19.53 -11.83 4.00
CA VAL A 367 18.60 -12.93 4.26
C VAL A 367 19.22 -13.88 5.27
N THR A 368 18.56 -14.08 6.43
CA THR A 368 19.02 -14.99 7.48
C THR A 368 18.06 -16.14 7.74
N TRP A 369 16.84 -16.09 7.19
CA TRP A 369 15.85 -17.17 7.35
C TRP A 369 16.14 -18.37 6.44
N ALA A 370 16.79 -18.15 5.30
CA ALA A 370 17.22 -19.18 4.36
C ALA A 370 18.63 -18.88 3.85
N SER A 371 19.37 -19.90 3.43
CA SER A 371 20.69 -19.74 2.84
C SER A 371 20.67 -19.48 1.34
N HIS A 372 19.70 -20.07 0.64
CA HIS A 372 19.48 -19.94 -0.82
C HIS A 372 18.14 -20.60 -1.18
N VAL A 373 17.72 -20.45 -2.43
CA VAL A 373 16.63 -21.23 -3.01
C VAL A 373 17.26 -22.32 -3.88
N ASP A 374 16.88 -23.57 -3.59
CA ASP A 374 17.33 -24.72 -4.37
C ASP A 374 16.56 -24.74 -5.71
N LEU A 375 17.30 -24.60 -6.81
CA LEU A 375 16.70 -24.47 -8.15
C LEU A 375 16.14 -25.82 -8.69
N GLU A 376 16.59 -26.98 -8.16
CA GLU A 376 16.03 -28.27 -8.57
C GLU A 376 14.63 -28.51 -7.97
N THR A 377 14.41 -28.00 -6.76
CA THR A 377 13.15 -28.18 -6.04
C THR A 377 12.27 -26.93 -6.05
N GLY A 378 12.82 -25.77 -6.39
CA GLY A 378 12.17 -24.47 -6.29
C GLY A 378 11.99 -24.01 -4.82
N ARG A 379 12.60 -24.66 -3.84
CA ARG A 379 12.33 -24.43 -2.42
C ARG A 379 13.49 -23.72 -1.69
N PRO A 380 13.19 -22.80 -0.76
CA PRO A 380 14.23 -22.22 0.09
C PRO A 380 14.84 -23.27 1.02
N VAL A 381 16.16 -23.23 1.18
CA VAL A 381 16.90 -24.01 2.16
C VAL A 381 16.97 -23.21 3.46
N GLU A 382 16.01 -23.47 4.33
CA GLU A 382 15.81 -22.69 5.57
C GLU A 382 16.97 -22.85 6.56
N ASN A 383 17.24 -21.78 7.31
CA ASN A 383 18.09 -21.81 8.48
C ASN A 383 17.30 -22.37 9.68
N PRO A 384 17.73 -23.46 10.32
CA PRO A 384 16.98 -24.10 11.40
C PRO A 384 16.66 -23.18 12.60
N THR A 385 17.42 -22.10 12.80
CA THR A 385 17.19 -21.16 13.90
C THR A 385 16.13 -20.10 13.57
N ALA A 386 15.78 -19.91 12.29
CA ALA A 386 14.89 -18.84 11.84
C ALA A 386 13.44 -19.02 12.33
N ARG A 387 13.01 -20.28 12.60
CA ARG A 387 11.69 -20.58 13.19
C ARG A 387 11.66 -20.51 14.72
N PHE A 388 12.61 -19.80 15.30
CA PHE A 388 12.74 -19.51 16.75
C PHE A 388 12.43 -20.73 17.64
N PRO A 389 13.20 -21.87 17.46
CA PRO A 389 12.95 -23.12 18.20
C PRO A 389 13.06 -22.95 19.71
N ASP A 390 13.89 -22.02 20.18
CA ASP A 390 14.05 -21.66 21.58
C ASP A 390 13.16 -20.50 22.03
N GLY A 391 12.08 -20.23 21.30
CA GLY A 391 11.11 -19.17 21.58
C GLY A 391 11.55 -17.76 21.15
N ARG A 392 12.74 -17.61 20.52
CA ARG A 392 13.25 -16.33 20.04
C ARG A 392 14.25 -16.49 18.89
N ALA A 393 14.16 -15.61 17.88
CA ALA A 393 15.19 -15.49 16.83
C ALA A 393 15.32 -14.05 16.32
N PHE A 394 16.53 -13.72 15.83
CA PHE A 394 16.76 -12.53 14.99
C PHE A 394 16.68 -12.97 13.53
N VAL A 395 15.82 -12.35 12.76
CA VAL A 395 15.58 -12.73 11.38
C VAL A 395 15.61 -11.50 10.46
N ALA A 396 16.31 -11.61 9.35
CA ALA A 396 16.31 -10.66 8.25
C ALA A 396 15.79 -11.37 6.99
N PRO A 397 14.98 -10.69 6.18
CA PRO A 397 14.39 -9.35 6.41
C PRO A 397 13.43 -9.28 7.58
N SER A 398 13.11 -8.05 8.01
CA SER A 398 12.03 -7.77 8.99
C SER A 398 10.64 -8.03 8.40
N PRO A 399 9.54 -7.94 9.17
CA PRO A 399 8.17 -8.04 8.64
C PRO A 399 7.82 -6.97 7.59
N LEU A 400 8.58 -5.86 7.54
CA LEU A 400 8.44 -4.89 6.44
C LEU A 400 8.87 -5.46 5.09
N GLY A 401 9.65 -6.55 5.11
CA GLY A 401 10.21 -7.22 3.95
C GLY A 401 11.55 -6.64 3.49
N GLY A 402 12.24 -7.34 2.61
CA GLY A 402 13.34 -6.80 1.83
C GLY A 402 12.84 -5.80 0.78
N HIS A 403 11.64 -6.01 0.26
CA HIS A 403 10.87 -5.10 -0.57
C HIS A 403 9.39 -5.20 -0.17
N GLY A 404 8.67 -4.09 -0.23
CA GLY A 404 7.25 -4.02 0.10
C GLY A 404 6.38 -3.82 -1.15
N TRP A 405 5.17 -3.30 -0.95
CA TRP A 405 4.21 -3.00 -2.01
C TRP A 405 4.59 -1.79 -2.90
N HIS A 406 5.72 -1.17 -2.65
CA HIS A 406 6.18 0.00 -3.40
C HIS A 406 6.52 -0.41 -4.82
N ALA A 407 5.95 0.29 -5.78
CA ALA A 407 5.96 -0.12 -7.18
C ALA A 407 7.37 -0.34 -7.72
N MET A 408 7.62 -1.55 -8.22
CA MET A 408 8.79 -1.91 -9.01
C MET A 408 8.60 -1.48 -10.46
N SER A 409 9.64 -1.01 -11.12
CA SER A 409 9.64 -0.76 -12.55
C SER A 409 10.71 -1.56 -13.27
N PHE A 410 10.46 -1.91 -14.52
CA PHE A 410 11.41 -2.62 -15.38
C PHE A 410 11.60 -1.86 -16.70
N ASN A 411 12.85 -1.60 -17.06
CA ASN A 411 13.19 -0.93 -18.31
C ASN A 411 13.69 -1.96 -19.33
N PRO A 412 12.97 -2.22 -20.41
CA PRO A 412 13.36 -3.20 -21.42
C PRO A 412 14.59 -2.77 -22.23
N GLU A 413 14.94 -1.46 -22.22
CA GLU A 413 16.11 -0.97 -22.96
C GLU A 413 17.41 -1.18 -22.16
N THR A 414 17.37 -1.07 -20.83
CA THR A 414 18.53 -1.36 -19.95
C THR A 414 18.56 -2.82 -19.49
N GLY A 415 17.41 -3.52 -19.53
CA GLY A 415 17.25 -4.87 -18.98
C GLY A 415 17.26 -4.91 -17.45
N LEU A 416 17.06 -3.78 -16.76
CA LEU A 416 17.15 -3.66 -15.32
C LEU A 416 15.78 -3.45 -14.67
N ALA A 417 15.59 -4.05 -13.50
CA ALA A 417 14.47 -3.80 -12.60
C ALA A 417 14.87 -2.81 -11.49
N TYR A 418 14.00 -1.83 -11.18
CA TYR A 418 14.25 -0.79 -10.18
C TYR A 418 13.21 -0.84 -9.10
N TYR A 419 13.66 -0.91 -7.85
CA TYR A 419 12.77 -0.97 -6.68
C TYR A 419 13.47 -0.48 -5.41
N PRO A 420 12.72 0.03 -4.42
CA PRO A 420 13.27 0.36 -3.11
C PRO A 420 13.47 -0.92 -2.29
N ALA A 421 14.71 -1.22 -1.93
CA ALA A 421 15.06 -2.31 -1.03
C ALA A 421 15.15 -1.81 0.42
N ILE A 422 14.73 -2.67 1.36
CA ILE A 422 14.76 -2.42 2.81
C ILE A 422 15.75 -3.39 3.45
N HIS A 423 16.65 -2.84 4.25
CA HIS A 423 17.62 -3.61 5.04
C HIS A 423 17.26 -3.45 6.51
N ALA A 424 16.65 -4.47 7.10
CA ALA A 424 16.23 -4.46 8.49
C ALA A 424 16.11 -5.86 9.05
N THR A 425 16.49 -6.02 10.31
CA THR A 425 16.33 -7.25 11.10
C THR A 425 15.18 -7.09 12.09
N TYR A 426 14.51 -8.18 12.42
CA TYR A 426 13.46 -8.20 13.44
C TYR A 426 13.69 -9.29 14.46
N VAL A 427 13.19 -9.08 15.68
CA VAL A 427 13.23 -10.07 16.77
C VAL A 427 11.87 -10.72 16.89
N TYR A 428 11.76 -11.97 16.46
CA TYR A 428 10.55 -12.77 16.67
C TYR A 428 10.65 -13.52 18.00
N THR A 429 9.56 -13.47 18.76
CA THR A 429 9.43 -14.24 20.01
C THR A 429 8.08 -14.93 20.05
N ASP A 430 8.02 -16.11 20.63
CA ASP A 430 6.73 -16.73 20.93
C ASP A 430 5.98 -15.86 21.94
N PRO A 431 4.64 -15.71 21.82
CA PRO A 431 3.85 -15.04 22.82
C PRO A 431 3.93 -15.81 24.17
N PRO A 432 3.76 -15.12 25.30
CA PRO A 432 3.82 -15.77 26.60
C PRO A 432 2.68 -16.77 26.79
N GLY A 433 2.97 -17.87 27.49
CA GLY A 433 1.98 -18.90 27.83
C GLY A 433 2.00 -20.11 26.93
N ASP A 434 0.91 -20.86 26.94
CA ASP A 434 0.75 -22.07 26.15
C ASP A 434 0.22 -21.73 24.76
N LEU A 435 1.02 -22.01 23.73
CA LEU A 435 0.69 -21.69 22.34
C LEU A 435 -0.58 -22.42 21.86
N THR A 436 -0.92 -23.58 22.42
CA THR A 436 -2.11 -24.32 22.03
C THR A 436 -3.42 -23.65 22.46
N THR A 437 -3.33 -22.78 23.45
CA THR A 437 -4.48 -22.01 23.97
C THR A 437 -4.52 -20.58 23.47
N TRP A 438 -3.51 -20.15 22.71
CA TRP A 438 -3.47 -18.82 22.16
C TRP A 438 -4.62 -18.60 21.17
N ARG A 439 -5.26 -17.44 21.21
CA ARG A 439 -6.33 -17.04 20.29
C ARG A 439 -6.18 -15.56 19.93
N SER A 440 -6.40 -15.23 18.67
CA SER A 440 -6.57 -13.84 18.24
C SER A 440 -7.87 -13.26 18.80
N THR A 441 -7.85 -11.96 19.05
CA THR A 441 -9.06 -11.23 19.43
C THR A 441 -9.53 -10.38 18.25
N PRO A 442 -10.84 -10.32 17.96
CA PRO A 442 -11.35 -9.47 16.89
C PRO A 442 -10.94 -8.00 17.09
N TRP A 443 -10.54 -7.33 16.01
CA TRP A 443 -10.17 -5.91 15.98
C TRP A 443 -8.87 -5.54 16.73
N VAL A 444 -8.16 -6.51 17.30
CA VAL A 444 -6.84 -6.31 17.90
C VAL A 444 -5.86 -7.18 17.15
N GLY A 445 -4.82 -6.62 16.60
CA GLY A 445 -3.83 -7.35 15.83
C GLY A 445 -3.26 -8.52 16.63
N GLY A 446 -3.65 -9.72 16.23
CA GLY A 446 -3.22 -10.97 16.85
C GLY A 446 -2.20 -11.66 15.97
N THR A 447 -0.94 -11.21 16.00
CA THR A 447 0.10 -11.78 15.13
C THR A 447 0.60 -13.15 15.60
N GLY A 448 0.32 -13.52 16.87
CA GLY A 448 0.84 -14.77 17.48
C GLY A 448 2.34 -14.78 17.69
N VAL A 449 2.99 -13.62 17.57
CA VAL A 449 4.38 -13.39 17.92
C VAL A 449 4.48 -12.10 18.71
N GLU A 450 5.38 -12.08 19.70
CA GLU A 450 5.76 -10.85 20.38
C GLU A 450 7.02 -10.31 19.71
N GLY A 451 7.06 -9.02 19.53
CA GLY A 451 8.20 -8.36 18.94
C GLY A 451 7.93 -6.88 18.87
N GLY A 452 8.94 -6.08 18.88
CA GLY A 452 8.86 -4.65 18.65
C GLY A 452 9.82 -4.28 17.54
N PHE A 453 9.55 -3.23 16.79
CA PHE A 453 10.59 -2.48 16.07
C PHE A 453 11.50 -1.84 17.14
N GLY A 454 11.92 -2.68 18.12
CA GLY A 454 12.85 -2.28 19.12
C GLY A 454 14.25 -2.20 18.53
N PRO A 455 15.22 -1.57 19.23
CA PRO A 455 16.56 -1.51 18.72
C PRO A 455 17.03 -2.96 18.47
N SER A 456 16.87 -3.37 17.21
CA SER A 456 17.74 -4.41 16.73
C SER A 456 19.13 -3.89 17.04
N THR A 457 19.96 -4.71 17.56
CA THR A 457 21.27 -4.52 18.10
C THR A 457 22.24 -3.59 17.33
N ARG A 458 21.79 -2.88 16.28
CA ARG A 458 22.55 -1.90 15.50
C ARG A 458 21.58 -0.86 14.92
N GLU A 459 21.67 0.38 15.42
CA GLU A 459 21.01 1.54 14.81
C GLU A 459 21.45 1.78 13.36
N ASP A 460 22.61 1.23 12.96
CA ASP A 460 23.22 1.32 11.65
C ASP A 460 22.74 0.26 10.64
N ASN A 461 21.85 -0.68 11.05
CA ASN A 461 21.36 -1.76 10.19
C ASN A 461 19.91 -1.57 9.69
N VAL A 462 19.31 -0.41 9.88
CA VAL A 462 17.95 -0.11 9.39
C VAL A 462 18.06 1.03 8.38
N TYR A 463 18.10 0.68 7.10
CA TYR A 463 18.22 1.63 5.99
C TYR A 463 17.49 1.12 4.76
N SER A 464 17.34 1.95 3.74
CA SER A 464 16.87 1.55 2.42
C SER A 464 17.75 2.07 1.30
N THR A 465 17.65 1.42 0.15
CA THR A 465 18.36 1.79 -1.07
C THR A 465 17.40 1.73 -2.25
N LEU A 466 17.60 2.57 -3.26
CA LEU A 466 17.08 2.32 -4.60
C LEU A 466 18.05 1.37 -5.28
N GLN A 467 17.58 0.21 -5.69
CA GLN A 467 18.37 -0.80 -6.39
C GLN A 467 17.97 -0.89 -7.85
N ALA A 468 18.97 -1.10 -8.71
CA ALA A 468 18.81 -1.60 -10.06
C ALA A 468 19.35 -3.04 -10.10
N TRP A 469 18.49 -3.97 -10.43
CA TRP A 469 18.78 -5.40 -10.45
C TRP A 469 18.80 -5.94 -11.87
N ASP A 470 19.84 -6.68 -12.22
CA ASP A 470 19.91 -7.44 -13.47
C ASP A 470 19.25 -8.81 -13.28
N PRO A 471 18.03 -9.04 -13.82
CA PRO A 471 17.31 -10.29 -13.60
C PRO A 471 17.90 -11.49 -14.36
N VAL A 472 18.75 -11.27 -15.37
CA VAL A 472 19.41 -12.33 -16.13
C VAL A 472 20.65 -12.82 -15.40
N ARG A 473 21.46 -11.87 -14.87
CA ARG A 473 22.68 -12.18 -14.12
C ARG A 473 22.40 -12.45 -12.65
N GLN A 474 21.21 -12.07 -12.18
CA GLN A 474 20.83 -12.13 -10.77
C GLN A 474 21.84 -11.40 -9.86
N GLU A 475 22.17 -10.18 -10.24
CA GLU A 475 23.11 -9.35 -9.48
C GLU A 475 22.69 -7.88 -9.44
N LEU A 476 23.16 -7.19 -8.43
CA LEU A 476 23.00 -5.75 -8.27
C LEU A 476 23.83 -5.02 -9.31
N ALA A 477 23.19 -4.26 -10.21
CA ALA A 477 23.88 -3.41 -11.19
C ALA A 477 24.38 -2.11 -10.54
N TRP A 478 23.52 -1.45 -9.77
CA TRP A 478 23.85 -0.26 -8.99
C TRP A 478 22.85 -0.04 -7.86
N GLU A 479 23.24 0.75 -6.85
CA GLU A 479 22.34 1.17 -5.78
C GLU A 479 22.60 2.61 -5.33
N VAL A 480 21.55 3.27 -4.82
CA VAL A 480 21.61 4.61 -4.22
C VAL A 480 21.02 4.54 -2.82
N PRO A 481 21.74 5.01 -1.77
CA PRO A 481 21.18 5.10 -0.42
C PRO A 481 19.99 6.05 -0.37
N LEU A 482 18.93 5.65 0.33
CA LEU A 482 17.72 6.44 0.51
C LEU A 482 17.55 6.83 1.97
N PRO A 483 16.94 8.01 2.26
CA PRO A 483 16.64 8.41 3.63
C PRO A 483 15.55 7.53 4.22
N GLY A 484 15.78 7.01 5.44
CA GLY A 484 14.82 6.20 6.18
C GLY A 484 14.58 4.83 5.59
N ILE A 485 13.41 4.27 5.86
CA ILE A 485 12.94 2.99 5.33
C ILE A 485 11.55 3.15 4.73
N TYR A 486 11.14 2.22 3.87
CA TYR A 486 9.82 2.24 3.24
C TYR A 486 9.65 3.35 2.20
N SER A 487 10.69 3.55 1.39
CA SER A 487 10.72 4.56 0.32
C SER A 487 9.72 4.24 -0.80
N PRO A 488 9.17 5.27 -1.48
CA PRO A 488 8.18 5.08 -2.55
C PRO A 488 8.69 4.29 -3.74
N GLY A 489 7.75 3.80 -4.55
CA GLY A 489 8.03 3.10 -5.80
C GLY A 489 8.57 4.00 -6.90
N THR A 490 8.90 3.39 -8.04
CA THR A 490 9.60 3.98 -9.17
C THR A 490 8.75 4.04 -10.43
N VAL A 491 9.19 4.85 -11.39
CA VAL A 491 8.83 4.81 -12.81
C VAL A 491 10.11 4.94 -13.62
N THR A 492 10.22 4.19 -14.73
CA THR A 492 11.34 4.32 -15.68
C THR A 492 10.85 4.71 -17.06
N THR A 493 11.72 5.32 -17.85
CA THR A 493 11.37 5.85 -19.18
C THR A 493 12.40 5.48 -20.24
N ALA A 494 11.99 5.50 -21.52
CA ALA A 494 12.87 5.40 -22.67
C ALA A 494 13.86 6.58 -22.80
N GLY A 495 13.71 7.63 -21.99
CA GLY A 495 14.67 8.71 -21.83
C GLY A 495 15.87 8.36 -20.95
N ASN A 496 16.12 7.09 -20.66
CA ASN A 496 17.18 6.60 -19.77
C ASN A 496 17.10 7.16 -18.35
N LEU A 497 15.88 7.26 -17.80
CA LEU A 497 15.61 7.81 -16.46
C LEU A 497 14.85 6.85 -15.58
N VAL A 498 15.14 6.93 -14.28
CA VAL A 498 14.31 6.40 -13.18
C VAL A 498 13.92 7.56 -12.28
N PHE A 499 12.63 7.75 -12.05
CA PHE A 499 12.12 8.75 -11.11
C PHE A 499 11.65 8.09 -9.82
N GLN A 500 11.97 8.73 -8.69
CA GLN A 500 11.53 8.31 -7.37
C GLN A 500 11.33 9.49 -6.43
N GLY A 501 10.28 9.46 -5.63
CA GLY A 501 10.15 10.31 -4.45
C GLY A 501 10.99 9.78 -3.29
N ARG A 502 11.23 10.62 -2.27
CA ARG A 502 11.93 10.23 -1.03
C ARG A 502 11.12 10.64 0.20
N LEU A 503 11.42 10.00 1.32
CA LEU A 503 10.75 10.27 2.59
C LEU A 503 11.12 11.65 3.18
N ASP A 504 12.27 12.21 2.81
CA ASP A 504 12.71 13.55 3.19
C ASP A 504 12.08 14.69 2.36
N GLY A 505 11.21 14.35 1.40
CA GLY A 505 10.51 15.31 0.55
C GLY A 505 11.23 15.58 -0.78
N THR A 506 12.34 14.94 -1.07
CA THR A 506 13.03 15.07 -2.36
C THR A 506 12.35 14.24 -3.43
N PHE A 507 12.05 14.83 -4.59
CA PHE A 507 11.72 14.12 -5.82
C PHE A 507 12.94 14.11 -6.72
N ALA A 508 13.41 12.94 -7.16
CA ALA A 508 14.67 12.78 -7.88
C ALA A 508 14.52 12.00 -9.18
N ALA A 509 15.40 12.29 -10.13
CA ALA A 509 15.62 11.54 -11.36
C ALA A 509 17.06 11.02 -11.40
N TYR A 510 17.19 9.73 -11.67
CA TYR A 510 18.45 9.03 -11.80
C TYR A 510 18.64 8.54 -13.22
N ARG A 511 19.88 8.48 -13.67
CA ARG A 511 20.23 7.80 -14.91
C ARG A 511 19.97 6.30 -14.76
N ALA A 512 19.18 5.71 -15.65
CA ALA A 512 18.69 4.35 -15.50
C ALA A 512 19.79 3.28 -15.53
N ASP A 513 20.83 3.50 -16.32
CA ASP A 513 21.93 2.56 -16.49
C ASP A 513 23.03 2.64 -15.41
N THR A 514 23.13 3.77 -14.66
CA THR A 514 24.23 4.01 -13.71
C THR A 514 23.84 4.41 -12.31
N GLY A 515 22.59 4.86 -12.09
CA GLY A 515 22.14 5.38 -10.80
C GLY A 515 22.63 6.80 -10.47
N GLU A 516 23.28 7.50 -11.41
CA GLU A 516 23.71 8.89 -11.23
C GLU A 516 22.47 9.78 -11.03
N GLU A 517 22.40 10.57 -9.93
CA GLU A 517 21.36 11.57 -9.74
C GLU A 517 21.58 12.75 -10.69
N LEU A 518 20.66 12.92 -11.64
CA LEU A 518 20.75 13.97 -12.67
C LEU A 518 19.94 15.21 -12.32
N TRP A 519 18.90 15.05 -11.50
CA TRP A 519 18.00 16.12 -11.11
C TRP A 519 17.30 15.78 -9.81
N SER A 520 17.02 16.81 -9.00
CA SER A 520 16.16 16.69 -7.82
C SER A 520 15.44 17.98 -7.52
N HIS A 521 14.27 17.87 -6.85
CA HIS A 521 13.44 18.97 -6.41
C HIS A 521 12.93 18.71 -4.99
N ASP A 522 13.07 19.70 -4.11
CA ASP A 522 12.53 19.64 -2.75
C ASP A 522 11.04 20.00 -2.76
N MET A 523 10.18 19.04 -2.39
CA MET A 523 8.73 19.20 -2.31
C MET A 523 8.27 19.75 -0.95
N GLY A 524 9.17 19.84 0.03
CA GLY A 524 8.88 20.32 1.39
C GLY A 524 7.95 19.40 2.20
N LEU A 525 7.64 18.21 1.73
CA LEU A 525 6.86 17.19 2.41
C LEU A 525 7.23 15.80 1.87
N GLY A 526 7.34 14.81 2.74
CA GLY A 526 7.65 13.44 2.39
C GLY A 526 6.72 12.87 1.32
N ILE A 527 7.29 12.04 0.44
CA ILE A 527 6.60 11.43 -0.68
C ILE A 527 6.43 9.94 -0.38
N SER A 528 5.23 9.40 -0.61
CA SER A 528 4.92 7.97 -0.45
C SER A 528 4.33 7.34 -1.71
N ALA A 529 3.81 8.15 -2.63
CA ALA A 529 3.23 7.69 -3.89
C ALA A 529 4.29 7.51 -4.99
N PRO A 530 4.15 6.52 -5.86
CA PRO A 530 5.01 6.38 -7.03
C PRO A 530 4.65 7.40 -8.11
N PRO A 531 5.63 7.91 -8.89
CA PRO A 531 5.38 8.80 -10.00
C PRO A 531 4.85 8.07 -11.25
N ILE A 532 4.29 8.85 -12.19
CA ILE A 532 3.91 8.41 -13.54
C ILE A 532 4.49 9.37 -14.59
N SER A 533 4.63 8.90 -15.84
CA SER A 533 5.01 9.75 -16.97
C SER A 533 4.00 9.57 -18.12
N TYR A 534 3.47 10.68 -18.63
CA TYR A 534 2.45 10.69 -19.67
C TYR A 534 2.67 11.86 -20.65
N SER A 535 2.00 11.81 -21.81
CA SER A 535 1.97 12.88 -22.80
C SER A 535 0.55 13.34 -23.06
N VAL A 536 0.36 14.66 -23.20
CA VAL A 536 -0.88 15.26 -23.69
C VAL A 536 -0.54 16.36 -24.68
N ASP A 537 -1.19 16.32 -25.85
CA ASP A 537 -0.96 17.25 -26.95
C ASP A 537 0.52 17.35 -27.38
N GLY A 538 1.26 16.22 -27.28
CA GLY A 538 2.69 16.12 -27.64
C GLY A 538 3.65 16.74 -26.62
N LYS A 539 3.18 17.09 -25.43
CA LYS A 539 3.99 17.53 -24.30
C LYS A 539 4.08 16.45 -23.25
N GLN A 540 5.31 16.06 -22.86
CA GLN A 540 5.55 15.08 -21.82
C GLN A 540 5.50 15.71 -20.43
N TYR A 541 4.88 14.99 -19.52
CA TYR A 541 4.80 15.30 -18.10
C TYR A 541 5.32 14.14 -17.26
N VAL A 542 5.82 14.48 -16.07
CA VAL A 542 6.02 13.55 -14.96
C VAL A 542 5.18 14.05 -13.80
N ALA A 543 4.29 13.22 -13.26
CA ALA A 543 3.40 13.62 -12.18
C ALA A 543 3.46 12.68 -10.99
N LEU A 544 3.22 13.22 -9.79
CA LEU A 544 3.16 12.45 -8.56
C LEU A 544 2.27 13.11 -7.51
N LEU A 545 1.80 12.31 -6.58
CA LEU A 545 1.13 12.75 -5.36
C LEU A 545 2.17 12.99 -4.26
N VAL A 546 2.16 14.16 -3.66
CA VAL A 546 3.04 14.56 -2.55
C VAL A 546 2.25 14.54 -1.25
N GLY A 547 2.60 13.61 -0.37
CA GLY A 547 1.90 13.42 0.90
C GLY A 547 2.49 12.25 1.68
N TRP A 548 3.11 12.54 2.84
CA TRP A 548 3.61 11.53 3.75
C TRP A 548 2.47 10.64 4.28
N GLY A 549 2.52 9.34 4.04
CA GLY A 549 1.44 8.44 4.44
C GLY A 549 1.71 6.99 4.05
N THR A 550 2.39 6.25 4.91
CA THR A 550 2.58 4.80 4.81
C THR A 550 2.41 4.17 6.18
N VAL A 551 2.54 2.87 6.28
CA VAL A 551 2.64 2.17 7.56
C VAL A 551 3.71 2.80 8.48
N MET A 552 4.81 3.30 7.92
CA MET A 552 5.83 3.98 8.72
C MET A 552 5.39 5.34 9.27
N ALA A 553 4.57 6.09 8.55
CA ALA A 553 3.97 7.33 9.06
C ALA A 553 3.00 7.06 10.22
N ALA A 554 2.38 5.88 10.25
CA ALA A 554 1.46 5.46 11.28
C ALA A 554 2.18 4.78 12.46
N VAL A 555 2.94 3.70 12.22
CA VAL A 555 3.50 2.87 13.30
C VAL A 555 4.97 3.15 13.62
N GLY A 556 5.67 3.92 12.80
CA GLY A 556 7.12 4.17 12.91
C GLY A 556 7.56 4.97 14.13
N GLY A 557 6.62 5.56 14.88
CA GLY A 557 6.90 6.25 16.15
C GLY A 557 7.97 7.33 16.01
N GLU A 558 8.92 7.36 16.94
CA GLU A 558 10.01 8.36 16.98
C GLU A 558 10.90 8.33 15.74
N PHE A 559 11.13 7.15 15.15
CA PHE A 559 11.90 7.01 13.92
C PHE A 559 11.29 7.82 12.76
N ALA A 560 9.99 7.69 12.54
CA ALA A 560 9.27 8.43 11.50
C ALA A 560 9.10 9.93 11.87
N ALA A 561 8.92 10.25 13.16
CA ALA A 561 8.78 11.61 13.64
C ALA A 561 10.07 12.45 13.47
N ASN A 562 11.25 11.80 13.31
CA ASN A 562 12.51 12.51 13.05
C ASN A 562 12.51 13.31 11.74
N TYR A 563 11.63 13.00 10.78
CA TYR A 563 11.41 13.84 9.59
C TYR A 563 10.66 15.12 9.89
N GLY A 564 9.97 15.21 11.04
CA GLY A 564 9.29 16.41 11.50
C GLY A 564 8.02 16.77 10.74
N TRP A 565 7.42 15.82 10.01
CA TRP A 565 6.13 16.02 9.35
C TRP A 565 5.01 16.02 10.40
N ALA A 566 4.43 17.19 10.67
CA ALA A 566 3.36 17.35 11.65
C ALA A 566 1.97 17.29 11.00
N TYR A 567 1.02 16.67 11.69
CA TYR A 567 -0.36 16.56 11.22
C TYR A 567 -1.01 17.93 11.02
N GLY A 568 -1.57 18.15 9.82
CA GLY A 568 -2.26 19.38 9.47
C GLY A 568 -1.37 20.58 9.13
N GLU A 569 -0.07 20.46 9.26
CA GLU A 569 0.87 21.57 9.03
C GLU A 569 1.31 21.69 7.57
N HIS A 570 1.49 20.55 6.88
CA HIS A 570 2.05 20.51 5.54
C HIS A 570 0.96 20.29 4.49
N LYS A 571 1.09 20.95 3.34
CA LYS A 571 0.14 20.86 2.22
C LYS A 571 0.41 19.63 1.38
N ARG A 572 -0.60 18.79 1.21
CA ARG A 572 -0.60 17.66 0.27
C ARG A 572 -0.95 18.19 -1.11
N MET A 573 -0.37 17.61 -2.14
CA MET A 573 -0.50 18.09 -3.52
C MET A 573 -0.45 16.95 -4.53
N LEU A 574 -1.14 17.14 -5.66
CA LEU A 574 -0.80 16.51 -6.93
C LEU A 574 0.03 17.51 -7.71
N VAL A 575 1.20 17.11 -8.22
CA VAL A 575 2.10 17.99 -8.97
C VAL A 575 2.49 17.33 -10.28
N ALA A 576 2.47 18.09 -11.36
CA ALA A 576 3.03 17.69 -12.66
C ALA A 576 4.21 18.59 -13.02
N PHE A 577 5.22 17.96 -13.58
CA PHE A 577 6.46 18.60 -14.05
C PHE A 577 6.57 18.48 -15.57
N SER A 578 7.16 19.50 -16.20
CA SER A 578 7.52 19.50 -17.62
C SER A 578 8.81 20.31 -17.84
N LEU A 579 9.39 20.22 -19.03
CA LEU A 579 10.62 20.96 -19.36
C LEU A 579 10.42 22.48 -19.41
N ASP A 580 9.22 22.93 -19.75
CA ASP A 580 8.85 24.35 -19.83
C ASP A 580 7.93 24.81 -18.68
N GLY A 581 7.89 24.05 -17.58
CA GLY A 581 7.07 24.35 -16.41
C GLY A 581 7.42 25.68 -15.77
N THR A 582 6.38 26.41 -15.30
CA THR A 582 6.54 27.77 -14.73
C THR A 582 5.81 27.95 -13.39
N ALA A 583 5.19 26.90 -12.86
CA ALA A 583 4.48 26.98 -11.58
C ALA A 583 5.46 27.15 -10.40
N THR A 584 5.01 27.91 -9.42
CA THR A 584 5.71 28.04 -8.13
C THR A 584 4.91 27.30 -7.08
N LEU A 585 5.49 26.28 -6.49
CA LEU A 585 4.85 25.49 -5.43
C LEU A 585 4.70 26.33 -4.15
N PRO A 586 3.69 26.08 -3.32
CA PRO A 586 3.51 26.76 -2.06
C PRO A 586 4.66 26.40 -1.09
N GLU A 587 5.10 27.39 -0.32
CA GLU A 587 6.05 27.14 0.75
C GLU A 587 5.46 26.17 1.79
N GLN A 588 6.27 25.24 2.26
CA GLN A 588 5.94 24.31 3.33
C GLN A 588 6.54 24.82 4.65
N PRO A 589 5.86 24.64 5.79
CA PRO A 589 6.45 24.92 7.09
C PRO A 589 7.66 24.01 7.35
N GLY A 590 8.61 24.47 8.15
CA GLY A 590 9.72 23.63 8.58
C GLY A 590 9.26 22.48 9.50
N PRO A 591 10.11 21.47 9.71
CA PRO A 591 9.84 20.37 10.62
C PRO A 591 9.43 20.84 12.02
N SER A 592 8.39 20.25 12.59
CA SER A 592 7.84 20.63 13.90
C SER A 592 7.31 19.39 14.63
N VAL A 593 7.61 19.28 15.93
CA VAL A 593 7.01 18.30 16.83
C VAL A 593 6.47 19.04 18.05
N PRO A 594 5.31 19.70 17.95
CA PRO A 594 4.74 20.41 19.08
C PRO A 594 4.28 19.41 20.15
N LEU A 595 4.61 19.70 21.41
CA LEU A 595 4.13 18.94 22.57
C LEU A 595 3.17 19.78 23.40
N ALA A 596 2.08 19.20 23.89
CA ALA A 596 1.16 19.87 24.78
C ALA A 596 1.60 19.69 26.25
N ARG A 597 1.73 20.79 26.98
CA ARG A 597 1.89 20.80 28.43
C ARG A 597 0.53 21.08 29.07
N GLU A 598 0.13 20.23 30.00
CA GLU A 598 -1.09 20.41 30.81
C GLU A 598 -0.66 20.51 32.28
N GLU A 599 -0.57 21.75 32.81
CA GLU A 599 -0.02 22.02 34.14
C GLU A 599 -0.89 21.47 35.28
N ASP A 600 -2.19 21.30 35.05
CA ASP A 600 -3.18 20.87 36.04
C ASP A 600 -3.52 19.37 35.96
N PHE A 601 -2.83 18.58 35.08
CA PHE A 601 -3.08 17.16 34.95
C PHE A 601 -2.03 16.35 35.71
N GLU A 602 -2.46 15.61 36.72
CA GLU A 602 -1.58 14.71 37.50
C GLU A 602 -1.72 13.26 36.99
N VAL A 603 -0.61 12.70 36.49
CA VAL A 603 -0.59 11.34 35.95
C VAL A 603 -0.64 10.32 37.08
N ASP A 604 -1.62 9.41 37.04
CA ASP A 604 -1.66 8.21 37.88
C ASP A 604 -0.86 7.09 37.17
N PRO A 605 0.23 6.57 37.78
CA PRO A 605 1.06 5.55 37.15
C PRO A 605 0.37 4.18 36.94
N GLU A 606 -0.61 3.81 37.79
CA GLU A 606 -1.33 2.55 37.66
C GLU A 606 -2.31 2.61 36.49
N LEU A 607 -3.04 3.73 36.36
CA LEU A 607 -3.89 4.00 35.21
C LEU A 607 -3.07 4.09 33.92
N ALA A 608 -1.92 4.75 33.95
CA ALA A 608 -1.03 4.84 32.79
C ALA A 608 -0.52 3.47 32.32
N ALA A 609 -0.18 2.58 33.25
CA ALA A 609 0.26 1.21 32.90
C ALA A 609 -0.89 0.42 32.23
N ARG A 610 -2.12 0.50 32.77
CA ARG A 610 -3.30 -0.10 32.13
C ARG A 610 -3.59 0.53 30.76
N GLY A 611 -3.43 1.86 30.65
CA GLY A 611 -3.61 2.59 29.39
C GLY A 611 -2.61 2.18 28.32
N GLN A 612 -1.38 1.81 28.71
CA GLN A 612 -0.37 1.28 27.80
C GLN A 612 -0.81 -0.04 27.12
N GLU A 613 -1.43 -0.93 27.88
CA GLU A 613 -1.96 -2.19 27.35
C GLU A 613 -3.09 -1.93 26.35
N LEU A 614 -4.02 -1.04 26.70
CA LEU A 614 -5.16 -0.66 25.84
C LEU A 614 -4.70 0.11 24.58
N TYR A 615 -3.57 0.81 24.67
CA TYR A 615 -3.09 1.67 23.58
C TYR A 615 -2.67 0.89 22.32
N ALA A 616 -2.51 -0.43 22.39
CA ALA A 616 -2.16 -1.26 21.25
C ALA A 616 -3.10 -1.03 20.05
N MET A 617 -4.41 -0.86 20.30
CA MET A 617 -5.39 -0.57 19.26
C MET A 617 -5.23 0.81 18.60
N CYS A 618 -4.68 1.78 19.33
CA CYS A 618 -4.47 3.15 18.85
C CYS A 618 -3.14 3.29 18.10
N SER A 619 -2.17 2.42 18.41
CA SER A 619 -0.80 2.49 17.88
C SER A 619 -0.73 2.23 16.38
N TRP A 620 -1.69 1.55 15.80
CA TRP A 620 -1.81 1.32 14.35
C TRP A 620 -1.89 2.62 13.53
N CYS A 621 -2.50 3.66 14.11
CA CYS A 621 -2.62 4.96 13.47
C CYS A 621 -1.78 6.03 14.15
N HIS A 622 -1.70 6.03 15.51
CA HIS A 622 -1.04 7.07 16.29
C HIS A 622 0.38 6.70 16.75
N GLY A 623 0.92 5.61 16.21
CA GLY A 623 2.30 5.16 16.44
C GLY A 623 2.60 4.63 17.83
N GLY A 624 3.70 3.90 17.95
CA GLY A 624 4.21 3.42 19.23
C GLY A 624 4.54 4.57 20.17
N GLY A 625 4.13 4.45 21.44
CA GLY A 625 4.41 5.51 22.42
C GLY A 625 3.65 6.82 22.23
N ALA A 626 2.54 6.80 21.46
CA ALA A 626 1.71 7.96 21.12
C ALA A 626 2.41 8.98 20.18
N VAL A 627 3.42 8.53 19.43
CA VAL A 627 4.22 9.34 18.51
C VAL A 627 3.77 9.08 17.08
N ALA A 628 3.22 10.06 16.39
CA ALA A 628 2.82 9.99 15.00
C ALA A 628 3.60 10.97 14.12
N ALA A 629 3.75 10.61 12.83
CA ALA A 629 4.59 11.33 11.88
C ALA A 629 3.81 12.10 10.81
N GLY A 630 2.68 12.70 11.15
CA GLY A 630 1.97 13.67 10.29
C GLY A 630 0.81 13.11 9.46
N MET A 631 0.64 11.80 9.30
CA MET A 631 -0.57 11.22 8.71
C MET A 631 -1.76 11.31 9.68
N THR A 632 -1.49 11.12 10.96
CA THR A 632 -2.43 11.25 12.06
C THR A 632 -1.86 12.18 13.14
N PRO A 633 -2.68 12.72 14.06
CA PRO A 633 -2.17 13.54 15.15
C PRO A 633 -1.21 12.79 16.08
N ASP A 634 -0.09 13.41 16.40
CA ASP A 634 0.72 12.99 17.56
C ASP A 634 -0.06 13.30 18.84
N LEU A 635 -0.47 12.23 19.55
CA LEU A 635 -1.36 12.40 20.70
C LEU A 635 -0.68 13.09 21.89
N ARG A 636 0.65 13.12 21.94
CA ARG A 636 1.40 13.89 22.97
C ARG A 636 1.20 15.41 22.79
N ALA A 637 0.89 15.85 21.56
CA ALA A 637 0.55 17.23 21.23
C ALA A 637 -0.93 17.57 21.41
N SER A 638 -1.80 16.58 21.56
CA SER A 638 -3.25 16.77 21.59
C SER A 638 -3.76 17.28 22.93
N ARG A 639 -4.39 18.45 22.92
CA ARG A 639 -5.11 18.99 24.08
C ARG A 639 -6.50 18.34 24.30
N VAL A 640 -7.02 17.65 23.30
CA VAL A 640 -8.30 16.91 23.42
C VAL A 640 -8.21 15.83 24.49
N VAL A 641 -7.04 15.20 24.60
CA VAL A 641 -6.78 14.11 25.57
C VAL A 641 -6.87 14.59 27.02
N ALA A 642 -6.63 15.86 27.33
CA ALA A 642 -6.71 16.38 28.68
C ALA A 642 -8.16 16.51 29.22
N ASP A 643 -9.13 16.61 28.33
CA ASP A 643 -10.55 16.70 28.65
C ASP A 643 -11.25 15.37 28.30
N LEU A 644 -11.64 14.61 29.31
CA LEU A 644 -12.19 13.25 29.14
C LEU A 644 -13.47 13.23 28.29
N GLU A 645 -14.35 14.23 28.42
CA GLU A 645 -15.59 14.29 27.64
C GLU A 645 -15.30 14.55 26.15
N ARG A 646 -14.41 15.49 25.87
CA ARG A 646 -13.97 15.72 24.48
C ARG A 646 -13.22 14.53 23.90
N PHE A 647 -12.42 13.86 24.73
CA PHE A 647 -11.72 12.64 24.32
C PHE A 647 -12.73 11.50 23.99
N ALA A 648 -13.77 11.35 24.82
CA ALA A 648 -14.86 10.42 24.55
C ALA A 648 -15.61 10.77 23.26
N GLY A 649 -15.91 12.05 23.02
CA GLY A 649 -16.54 12.51 21.78
C GLY A 649 -15.75 12.08 20.54
N VAL A 650 -14.43 12.19 20.58
CA VAL A 650 -13.56 11.78 19.45
C VAL A 650 -13.50 10.27 19.32
N VAL A 651 -13.18 9.55 20.40
CA VAL A 651 -12.87 8.12 20.35
C VAL A 651 -14.12 7.27 20.27
N ARG A 652 -15.12 7.57 21.13
CA ARG A 652 -16.31 6.77 21.33
C ARG A 652 -17.46 7.17 20.43
N ASP A 653 -17.67 8.49 20.27
CA ASP A 653 -18.87 9.02 19.60
C ASP A 653 -18.60 9.36 18.12
N GLY A 654 -17.35 9.20 17.64
CA GLY A 654 -16.99 9.31 16.23
C GLY A 654 -17.00 10.73 15.66
N GLU A 655 -16.79 11.78 16.50
CA GLU A 655 -16.78 13.19 16.06
C GLU A 655 -15.75 13.47 14.94
N ARG A 656 -14.73 12.60 14.80
CA ARG A 656 -13.67 12.69 13.79
C ARG A 656 -13.70 11.56 12.76
N ALA A 657 -14.84 10.86 12.63
CA ALA A 657 -14.97 9.81 11.63
C ALA A 657 -14.76 10.32 10.20
N GLY A 658 -15.27 11.52 9.88
CA GLY A 658 -15.03 12.20 8.60
C GLY A 658 -13.57 12.58 8.34
N ASP A 659 -12.75 12.61 9.39
CA ASP A 659 -11.30 12.82 9.33
C ASP A 659 -10.50 11.51 9.33
N GLY A 660 -11.16 10.34 9.26
CA GLY A 660 -10.53 9.02 9.24
C GLY A 660 -10.23 8.43 10.62
N MET A 661 -10.68 9.06 11.73
CA MET A 661 -10.60 8.47 13.07
C MET A 661 -11.74 7.46 13.27
N PRO A 662 -11.47 6.15 13.47
CA PRO A 662 -12.52 5.16 13.69
C PRO A 662 -13.31 5.42 14.98
N MET A 663 -14.54 4.91 15.02
CA MET A 663 -15.38 4.97 16.20
C MET A 663 -15.23 3.69 17.04
N TYR A 664 -15.01 3.85 18.34
CA TYR A 664 -14.91 2.76 19.32
C TYR A 664 -16.05 2.86 20.33
N SER A 665 -17.29 2.64 19.87
CA SER A 665 -18.50 2.82 20.67
C SER A 665 -18.62 1.91 21.90
N ASP A 666 -17.85 0.83 21.93
CA ASP A 666 -17.77 -0.18 22.98
C ASP A 666 -16.74 0.14 24.08
N ILE A 667 -15.86 1.13 23.89
CA ILE A 667 -14.88 1.52 24.92
C ILE A 667 -15.57 2.19 26.12
N SER A 668 -15.19 1.81 27.32
CA SER A 668 -15.72 2.38 28.57
C SER A 668 -15.00 3.68 28.95
N TYR A 669 -15.66 4.50 29.79
CA TYR A 669 -15.02 5.71 30.34
C TYR A 669 -13.83 5.38 31.25
N GLU A 670 -13.81 4.22 31.88
CA GLU A 670 -12.67 3.74 32.70
C GLU A 670 -11.45 3.45 31.81
N GLU A 671 -11.65 2.81 30.67
CA GLU A 671 -10.62 2.55 29.68
C GLU A 671 -10.11 3.84 29.00
N LEU A 672 -11.01 4.76 28.68
CA LEU A 672 -10.63 6.09 28.18
C LEU A 672 -9.80 6.87 29.20
N THR A 673 -10.14 6.79 30.51
CA THR A 673 -9.34 7.40 31.56
C THR A 673 -7.94 6.81 31.62
N ALA A 674 -7.83 5.48 31.51
CA ALA A 674 -6.52 4.81 31.49
C ALA A 674 -5.69 5.25 30.28
N LEU A 675 -6.28 5.29 29.08
CA LEU A 675 -5.63 5.80 27.86
C LEU A 675 -5.17 7.26 28.01
N GLN A 676 -6.02 8.12 28.61
CA GLN A 676 -5.69 9.52 28.90
C GLN A 676 -4.42 9.63 29.74
N HIS A 677 -4.33 8.89 30.84
CA HIS A 677 -3.16 8.87 31.73
C HIS A 677 -1.90 8.39 31.02
N TYR A 678 -2.00 7.34 30.20
CA TYR A 678 -0.87 6.87 29.40
C TYR A 678 -0.37 7.92 28.41
N ILE A 679 -1.24 8.51 27.62
CA ILE A 679 -0.87 9.51 26.61
C ILE A 679 -0.24 10.74 27.28
N ARG A 680 -0.81 11.21 28.40
CA ARG A 680 -0.25 12.33 29.16
C ARG A 680 1.11 11.99 29.77
N GLN A 681 1.30 10.79 30.30
CA GLN A 681 2.60 10.32 30.77
C GLN A 681 3.67 10.38 29.65
N ARG A 682 3.32 9.94 28.43
CA ARG A 682 4.22 10.01 27.27
C ARG A 682 4.57 11.46 26.90
N ALA A 683 3.62 12.36 26.97
CA ALA A 683 3.85 13.79 26.74
C ALA A 683 4.79 14.40 27.77
N GLU A 684 4.61 14.11 29.08
CA GLU A 684 5.48 14.59 30.15
C GLU A 684 6.91 14.07 30.01
N GLN A 685 7.08 12.79 29.67
CA GLN A 685 8.39 12.18 29.41
C GLN A 685 9.13 12.88 28.26
N ALA A 686 8.42 13.16 27.16
CA ALA A 686 8.99 13.86 26.02
C ALA A 686 9.37 15.32 26.34
N LEU A 687 8.55 16.05 27.11
CA LEU A 687 8.84 17.40 27.57
C LEU A 687 10.05 17.44 28.51
N ALA A 688 10.18 16.45 29.40
CA ALA A 688 11.33 16.33 30.30
C ALA A 688 12.64 16.08 29.52
N ALA A 689 12.58 15.23 28.48
CA ALA A 689 13.72 14.97 27.59
C ALA A 689 14.16 16.23 26.83
N GLN A 690 13.21 17.03 26.32
CA GLN A 690 13.52 18.31 25.67
C GLN A 690 14.10 19.37 26.65
N GLY A 691 13.61 19.42 27.90
CA GLY A 691 14.09 20.34 28.93
C GLY A 691 15.46 19.99 29.54
N GLY A 692 15.87 18.72 29.47
CA GLY A 692 17.17 18.23 29.95
C GLY A 692 18.34 18.43 28.99
N GLY A 693 18.08 18.93 27.77
CA GLY A 693 19.05 19.15 26.70
C GLY A 693 19.60 20.57 26.60
N GLN A 694 19.53 21.41 27.64
CA GLN A 694 20.25 22.70 27.67
C GLN A 694 21.59 22.59 28.42
N PRO A 695 22.67 23.20 27.89
CA PRO A 695 24.05 22.81 27.89
C PRO A 695 24.73 22.91 29.22
#